data_93a3a0b5183d0e189738a14a986b6016
#
_entry.id   93a3a0b5183d0e189738a14a986b6016
#
_cell.length_a   1.000
_cell.length_b   1.000
_cell.length_c   1.000
_cell.angle_alpha   90.00
_cell.angle_beta   90.00
_cell.angle_gamma   90.00
#
_symmetry.space_group_name_H-M   'P 1'
#
loop_
_entity.id
_entity.type
_entity.pdbx_description
1 polymer ?
#
loop_
_entity_poly.entity_id
_entity_poly.type
_entity_poly.pdbx_seq_one_letter_code
_entity_poly.pdbx_strand_id
1 'polypeptide(L)'
;MFRAKLLTAGVVGAGLAVGCTSLPKLPKLTDSTDTRAQVADDAAEADPNATVGQRTAVGNVEPIPVHGVGLVYKLHGTGSSPAQDQWRSTLEHALRKHKLNPRELLDDPDRTSSLVLVSAVIPAGTRKGDKLDATVALPAGSKTTSLKHGVLITTDLQNMELADKARQSLQEAGIPVGKVPLVQEGTILPGHKLAVAEGQLIAGYEGPTPTAEGDEAPARSDLDGPRAARVWGGTTSLLDRPYYFLLNDNSPQPRLALVIAERLNATFHAAGDRTVKLAEAKVQGRPLVTSFVPPAYRLNHARFLLVARQVPLNPVTPDSPYRKQIENELLQPETAITAALKLEALGPDSRQPLRVGLQSESPWVRFAAAESLAYLGHADGARDLAELAEKHPSLRSHCLTALASLDDAICLDQLAELMKKPDPQLRYGAFVALRSAYETHEAIRGVRVNDSFWLHHVAADSEPMVHVSTAHRAEVVLFGTLQPLRGAFSFPLGKDFTVTAKGDEPQVTVTKIALKDGEPVPVARQCLADVGAVLKTLAELGATYNEAVEFVRRAEKADALTAAAQYDASPRGLSVQQLAQIAGSDPSIERADLEVERAGRGDVVPASYDLPTDADRVRAEPKPETEPALNRAPGRLFGTKR
;
A
#
# COMPACT_ATOMS: atom_id res chain seq x y z
N MET A 1 50.82 48.21 24.62
CA MET A 1 50.91 49.09 25.82
C MET A 1 49.87 48.67 26.83
N PHE A 2 50.37 48.51 28.11
CA PHE A 2 49.70 48.33 29.41
C PHE A 2 48.80 47.08 29.62
N ARG A 3 49.31 46.01 30.28
CA ARG A 3 49.64 45.66 31.69
C ARG A 3 48.38 45.64 32.58
N ALA A 4 47.88 44.49 32.98
CA ALA A 4 48.19 43.63 34.13
C ALA A 4 48.00 44.34 35.51
N LYS A 5 47.17 43.72 36.35
CA LYS A 5 47.47 43.54 37.76
C LYS A 5 46.59 42.47 38.42
N LEU A 6 47.28 41.46 38.94
CA LEU A 6 46.86 40.58 40.04
C LEU A 6 46.75 41.36 41.34
N LEU A 7 45.85 40.89 42.21
CA LEU A 7 46.05 41.09 43.67
C LEU A 7 45.40 39.91 44.43
N THR A 8 46.28 39.18 45.10
CA THR A 8 46.04 38.14 46.09
C THR A 8 45.95 38.81 47.46
N ALA A 9 45.16 38.29 48.38
CA ALA A 9 45.31 38.22 49.87
C ALA A 9 43.94 37.88 50.46
N GLY A 10 43.74 37.07 51.46
CA GLY A 10 44.52 36.42 52.45
C GLY A 10 43.58 35.76 53.47
N VAL A 11 44.02 34.69 54.02
CA VAL A 11 43.37 33.80 55.00
C VAL A 11 43.10 34.50 56.28
N VAL A 12 41.93 34.37 56.95
CA VAL A 12 41.78 34.27 58.39
C VAL A 12 40.71 33.24 58.72
N GLY A 13 41.09 32.21 59.44
CA GLY A 13 40.23 31.23 60.03
C GLY A 13 39.62 31.67 61.33
N ALA A 14 38.40 31.31 61.60
CA ALA A 14 37.86 31.18 62.96
C ALA A 14 36.84 30.02 62.94
N GLY A 15 37.18 28.97 63.62
CA GLY A 15 36.25 27.88 63.90
C GLY A 15 35.28 28.30 65.03
N LEU A 16 34.04 27.79 64.90
CA LEU A 16 33.19 27.56 66.09
C LEU A 16 32.11 26.49 65.73
N ALA A 17 31.89 25.73 66.71
CA ALA A 17 31.23 24.43 66.81
C ALA A 17 29.72 24.38 66.49
N VAL A 18 29.31 23.17 66.06
CA VAL A 18 28.11 22.41 66.47
C VAL A 18 26.77 23.10 66.26
N GLY A 19 26.10 22.55 65.28
CA GLY A 19 24.63 22.60 65.10
C GLY A 19 24.17 21.46 64.27
N CYS A 20 23.73 20.34 64.86
CA CYS A 20 22.98 19.30 64.21
C CYS A 20 21.67 19.89 63.72
N THR A 21 21.62 20.30 62.45
CA THR A 21 20.34 20.52 61.75
C THR A 21 20.02 19.30 60.96
N SER A 22 18.89 18.68 61.33
CA SER A 22 18.24 17.55 60.66
C SER A 22 18.20 17.75 59.15
N LEU A 23 18.76 16.79 58.43
CA LEU A 23 18.51 16.62 56.98
C LEU A 23 16.99 16.66 56.72
N PRO A 24 16.52 17.45 55.75
CA PRO A 24 15.13 17.40 55.36
C PRO A 24 14.82 15.97 54.94
N LYS A 25 13.81 15.36 55.56
CA LYS A 25 13.27 14.05 55.18
C LYS A 25 12.87 14.14 53.69
N LEU A 26 13.53 13.33 52.86
CA LEU A 26 13.06 13.06 51.52
C LEU A 26 11.57 12.70 51.61
N PRO A 27 10.69 13.29 50.78
CA PRO A 27 9.30 12.91 50.75
C PRO A 27 9.26 11.42 50.41
N LYS A 28 8.53 10.65 51.20
CA LYS A 28 8.23 9.24 50.91
C LYS A 28 7.68 9.21 49.50
N LEU A 29 8.26 8.38 48.62
CA LEU A 29 7.60 7.96 47.38
C LEU A 29 6.23 7.40 47.77
N THR A 30 5.21 8.21 47.59
CA THR A 30 3.83 7.75 47.68
C THR A 30 3.62 6.71 46.59
N ASP A 31 2.88 5.65 46.92
CA ASP A 31 2.56 4.51 46.08
C ASP A 31 2.16 4.94 44.67
N SER A 32 2.69 4.22 43.67
CA SER A 32 2.47 4.49 42.25
C SER A 32 1.00 4.43 41.79
N THR A 33 0.11 3.97 42.65
CA THR A 33 -1.35 3.93 42.45
C THR A 33 -2.04 5.27 42.65
N ASP A 34 -1.63 6.05 43.67
CA ASP A 34 -2.23 7.37 43.95
C ASP A 34 -1.86 8.43 42.90
N THR A 35 -0.67 8.35 42.35
CA THR A 35 -0.24 9.29 41.30
C THR A 35 -0.94 9.03 39.95
N ARG A 36 -1.40 7.81 39.72
CA ARG A 36 -2.14 7.43 38.50
C ARG A 36 -3.57 7.98 38.51
N ALA A 37 -4.20 8.00 39.70
CA ALA A 37 -5.51 8.58 39.91
C ALA A 37 -5.51 10.12 39.76
N GLN A 38 -4.52 10.81 40.33
CA GLN A 38 -4.44 12.28 40.30
C GLN A 38 -4.21 12.85 38.89
N VAL A 39 -3.56 12.13 37.98
CA VAL A 39 -3.35 12.61 36.59
C VAL A 39 -4.55 12.33 35.71
N ALA A 40 -5.29 11.26 35.99
CA ALA A 40 -6.59 11.07 35.40
C ALA A 40 -7.55 12.19 35.83
N ASP A 41 -7.50 12.63 37.09
CA ASP A 41 -8.31 13.72 37.62
C ASP A 41 -7.92 15.09 37.00
N ASP A 42 -6.66 15.44 36.88
CA ASP A 42 -6.21 16.70 36.27
C ASP A 42 -6.52 16.77 34.74
N ALA A 43 -6.54 15.63 34.06
CA ALA A 43 -6.97 15.57 32.66
C ALA A 43 -8.49 15.56 32.48
N ALA A 44 -9.21 15.07 33.51
CA ALA A 44 -10.67 14.97 33.51
C ALA A 44 -11.37 16.27 33.95
N GLU A 45 -10.72 17.14 34.72
CA GLU A 45 -11.30 18.43 35.15
C GLU A 45 -11.62 19.39 34.00
N ALA A 46 -10.99 19.22 32.80
CA ALA A 46 -11.26 20.09 31.64
C ALA A 46 -12.38 19.57 30.73
N ASP A 47 -12.48 18.26 30.49
CA ASP A 47 -13.52 17.59 29.68
C ASP A 47 -13.52 16.09 29.99
N PRO A 48 -14.52 15.56 30.70
CA PRO A 48 -14.60 14.14 31.05
C PRO A 48 -14.68 13.21 29.82
N ASN A 49 -15.12 13.73 28.67
CA ASN A 49 -15.25 13.02 27.40
C ASN A 49 -14.12 13.30 26.43
N ALA A 50 -12.99 13.88 26.91
CA ALA A 50 -11.85 14.20 26.06
C ALA A 50 -11.34 12.96 25.31
N THR A 51 -11.07 13.12 24.00
CA THR A 51 -10.59 12.05 23.13
C THR A 51 -9.12 12.22 22.77
N VAL A 52 -8.51 11.14 22.27
CA VAL A 52 -7.13 11.17 21.75
C VAL A 52 -6.99 12.27 20.69
N GLY A 53 -7.95 12.41 19.78
CA GLY A 53 -7.90 13.40 18.69
C GLY A 53 -7.96 14.86 19.15
N GLN A 54 -8.57 15.15 20.33
CA GLN A 54 -8.57 16.50 20.90
C GLN A 54 -7.23 16.87 21.55
N ARG A 55 -6.44 15.89 21.95
CA ARG A 55 -5.15 16.08 22.64
C ARG A 55 -3.94 15.84 21.77
N THR A 56 -4.14 15.34 20.53
CA THR A 56 -3.03 15.00 19.64
C THR A 56 -3.29 15.42 18.20
N ALA A 57 -2.20 15.68 17.48
CA ALA A 57 -2.16 15.73 16.03
C ALA A 57 -1.54 14.46 15.47
N VAL A 58 -2.02 13.96 14.33
CA VAL A 58 -1.45 12.79 13.67
C VAL A 58 -0.25 13.23 12.82
N GLY A 59 0.89 12.58 13.03
CA GLY A 59 2.12 12.79 12.27
C GLY A 59 2.56 11.53 11.51
N ASN A 60 3.63 11.66 10.72
CA ASN A 60 4.17 10.61 9.84
C ASN A 60 3.15 10.11 8.81
N VAL A 61 2.26 11.00 8.34
CA VAL A 61 1.22 10.69 7.36
C VAL A 61 1.67 10.92 5.93
N GLU A 62 2.68 11.74 5.71
CA GLU A 62 3.17 12.06 4.39
C GLU A 62 3.87 10.86 3.74
N PRO A 63 3.60 10.55 2.47
CA PRO A 63 4.28 9.49 1.76
C PRO A 63 5.77 9.86 1.56
N ILE A 64 6.66 8.86 1.64
CA ILE A 64 8.09 9.04 1.36
C ILE A 64 8.37 8.60 -0.07
N PRO A 65 8.67 9.52 -1.00
CA PRO A 65 9.12 9.15 -2.33
C PRO A 65 10.54 8.57 -2.26
N VAL A 66 10.75 7.47 -2.97
CA VAL A 66 12.04 6.81 -3.09
C VAL A 66 12.37 6.57 -4.55
N HIS A 67 13.62 6.76 -4.91
CA HIS A 67 14.09 6.67 -6.29
C HIS A 67 15.36 5.83 -6.39
N GLY A 68 15.59 5.24 -7.57
CA GLY A 68 16.78 4.47 -7.86
C GLY A 68 17.08 4.46 -9.35
N VAL A 69 18.32 4.13 -9.68
CA VAL A 69 18.74 3.88 -11.05
C VAL A 69 18.90 2.38 -11.22
N GLY A 70 18.10 1.80 -12.12
CA GLY A 70 18.02 0.37 -12.33
C GLY A 70 18.37 -0.05 -13.75
N LEU A 71 18.48 -1.35 -13.94
CA LEU A 71 18.64 -1.96 -15.25
C LEU A 71 17.44 -2.85 -15.54
N VAL A 72 16.86 -2.67 -16.70
CA VAL A 72 15.86 -3.60 -17.28
C VAL A 72 16.58 -4.48 -18.29
N TYR A 73 16.31 -5.78 -18.26
CA TYR A 73 16.87 -6.77 -19.19
C TYR A 73 15.75 -7.60 -19.84
N LYS A 74 16.09 -8.50 -20.75
CA LYS A 74 15.15 -9.27 -21.61
C LYS A 74 14.31 -8.39 -22.55
N LEU A 75 14.81 -7.24 -22.93
CA LEU A 75 14.19 -6.45 -23.99
C LEU A 75 14.52 -7.10 -25.35
N HIS A 76 13.51 -7.31 -26.17
CA HIS A 76 13.65 -7.99 -27.47
C HIS A 76 14.21 -7.03 -28.55
N GLY A 77 15.47 -6.59 -28.40
CA GLY A 77 16.14 -5.68 -29.33
C GLY A 77 15.62 -4.23 -29.29
N THR A 78 14.83 -3.87 -28.27
CA THR A 78 14.28 -2.52 -28.09
C THR A 78 15.09 -1.66 -27.12
N GLY A 79 16.04 -2.26 -26.42
CA GLY A 79 16.94 -1.60 -25.49
C GLY A 79 18.00 -0.73 -26.15
N SER A 80 18.81 -0.07 -25.36
CA SER A 80 19.95 0.72 -25.83
C SER A 80 21.02 0.88 -24.77
N SER A 81 22.28 0.98 -25.19
CA SER A 81 23.38 1.38 -24.30
C SER A 81 23.13 2.78 -23.77
N PRO A 82 23.23 3.02 -22.45
CA PRO A 82 23.05 4.33 -21.85
C PRO A 82 24.16 5.29 -22.25
N ALA A 83 23.85 6.58 -22.29
CA ALA A 83 24.85 7.64 -22.51
C ALA A 83 25.91 7.62 -21.41
N GLN A 84 27.08 8.19 -21.69
CA GLN A 84 28.17 8.36 -20.72
C GLN A 84 27.86 9.56 -19.80
N ASP A 85 26.96 9.38 -18.88
CA ASP A 85 26.48 10.40 -17.96
C ASP A 85 26.51 9.92 -16.48
N GLN A 86 26.00 10.76 -15.58
CA GLN A 86 25.93 10.44 -14.16
C GLN A 86 25.02 9.24 -13.86
N TRP A 87 23.96 9.01 -14.66
CA TRP A 87 23.06 7.88 -14.49
C TRP A 87 23.75 6.56 -14.76
N ARG A 88 24.54 6.51 -15.85
CA ARG A 88 25.37 5.34 -16.17
C ARG A 88 26.38 5.06 -15.07
N SER A 89 27.08 6.08 -14.58
CA SER A 89 28.07 5.93 -13.51
C SER A 89 27.44 5.40 -12.22
N THR A 90 26.24 5.89 -11.87
CA THR A 90 25.46 5.44 -10.71
C THR A 90 25.04 3.98 -10.87
N LEU A 91 24.55 3.61 -12.07
CA LEU A 91 24.15 2.24 -12.37
C LEU A 91 25.34 1.27 -12.35
N GLU A 92 26.48 1.66 -12.94
CA GLU A 92 27.70 0.83 -12.90
C GLU A 92 28.15 0.55 -11.46
N HIS A 93 28.07 1.56 -10.59
CA HIS A 93 28.40 1.39 -9.18
C HIS A 93 27.41 0.42 -8.49
N ALA A 94 26.10 0.55 -8.75
CA ALA A 94 25.08 -0.34 -8.20
C ALA A 94 25.25 -1.78 -8.71
N LEU A 95 25.50 -1.99 -10.00
CA LEU A 95 25.73 -3.33 -10.58
C LEU A 95 26.96 -4.01 -9.98
N ARG A 96 28.07 -3.28 -9.81
CA ARG A 96 29.27 -3.81 -9.13
C ARG A 96 29.01 -4.22 -7.69
N LYS A 97 28.20 -3.44 -6.95
CA LYS A 97 27.76 -3.78 -5.58
C LYS A 97 26.99 -5.11 -5.55
N HIS A 98 26.20 -5.38 -6.57
CA HIS A 98 25.46 -6.64 -6.75
C HIS A 98 26.29 -7.75 -7.44
N LYS A 99 27.61 -7.54 -7.61
CA LYS A 99 28.55 -8.50 -8.24
C LYS A 99 28.22 -8.81 -9.70
N LEU A 100 27.57 -7.90 -10.39
CA LEU A 100 27.27 -7.99 -11.83
C LEU A 100 28.33 -7.24 -12.65
N ASN A 101 28.62 -7.74 -13.86
CA ASN A 101 29.56 -7.07 -14.76
C ASN A 101 28.87 -5.96 -15.56
N PRO A 102 29.16 -4.66 -15.30
CA PRO A 102 28.46 -3.59 -15.98
C PRO A 102 28.69 -3.55 -17.49
N ARG A 103 29.88 -3.94 -17.97
CA ARG A 103 30.20 -3.87 -19.40
C ARG A 103 29.36 -4.82 -20.24
N GLU A 104 29.16 -6.05 -19.76
CA GLU A 104 28.35 -7.05 -20.46
C GLU A 104 26.87 -6.65 -20.53
N LEU A 105 26.39 -5.97 -19.51
CA LEU A 105 24.98 -5.62 -19.39
C LEU A 105 24.62 -4.28 -20.04
N LEU A 106 25.54 -3.31 -20.04
CA LEU A 106 25.25 -1.95 -20.54
C LEU A 106 25.67 -1.74 -22.00
N ASP A 107 26.68 -2.48 -22.48
CA ASP A 107 27.19 -2.37 -23.85
C ASP A 107 26.76 -3.57 -24.70
N ASP A 108 25.58 -4.13 -24.43
CA ASP A 108 25.02 -5.28 -25.11
C ASP A 108 24.65 -4.95 -26.57
N PRO A 109 25.30 -5.59 -27.57
CA PRO A 109 25.04 -5.36 -29.00
C PRO A 109 23.63 -5.78 -29.43
N ASP A 110 23.02 -6.76 -28.72
CA ASP A 110 21.70 -7.28 -29.03
C ASP A 110 20.55 -6.39 -28.50
N ARG A 111 20.90 -5.31 -27.81
CA ARG A 111 19.95 -4.34 -27.25
C ARG A 111 18.88 -4.99 -26.34
N THR A 112 19.30 -5.94 -25.56
CA THR A 112 18.40 -6.66 -24.64
C THR A 112 18.25 -5.96 -23.29
N SER A 113 19.00 -4.89 -23.05
CA SER A 113 19.01 -4.15 -21.80
C SER A 113 18.81 -2.64 -21.97
N SER A 114 18.41 -1.97 -20.89
CA SER A 114 18.27 -0.51 -20.85
C SER A 114 18.40 0.01 -19.42
N LEU A 115 19.06 1.16 -19.28
CA LEU A 115 19.04 1.96 -18.06
C LEU A 115 17.67 2.59 -17.87
N VAL A 116 17.15 2.51 -16.64
CA VAL A 116 15.86 3.06 -16.25
C VAL A 116 15.95 3.81 -14.91
N LEU A 117 15.02 4.74 -14.73
CA LEU A 117 14.75 5.39 -13.46
C LEU A 117 13.58 4.65 -12.79
N VAL A 118 13.78 4.24 -11.54
CA VAL A 118 12.79 3.53 -10.76
C VAL A 118 12.33 4.42 -9.63
N SER A 119 11.03 4.56 -9.46
CA SER A 119 10.43 5.34 -8.38
C SER A 119 9.33 4.54 -7.69
N ALA A 120 9.25 4.67 -6.38
CA ALA A 120 8.19 4.11 -5.58
C ALA A 120 7.84 5.09 -4.46
N VAL A 121 6.68 4.87 -3.85
CA VAL A 121 6.21 5.68 -2.72
C VAL A 121 5.98 4.75 -1.55
N ILE A 122 6.60 5.06 -0.40
CA ILE A 122 6.38 4.32 0.84
C ILE A 122 5.30 5.06 1.64
N PRO A 123 4.06 4.56 1.70
CA PRO A 123 2.98 5.22 2.44
C PRO A 123 3.18 5.13 3.95
N ALA A 124 2.45 5.96 4.70
CA ALA A 124 2.37 5.84 6.15
C ALA A 124 1.70 4.51 6.53
N GLY A 125 2.09 3.97 7.69
CA GLY A 125 1.58 2.67 8.15
C GLY A 125 2.29 1.45 7.55
N THR A 126 3.19 1.64 6.58
CA THR A 126 3.99 0.55 5.97
C THR A 126 4.87 -0.14 7.03
N ARG A 127 4.95 -1.45 6.94
CA ARG A 127 5.88 -2.27 7.73
C ARG A 127 7.05 -2.74 6.88
N LYS A 128 8.15 -3.03 7.54
CA LYS A 128 9.29 -3.68 6.90
C LYS A 128 8.86 -5.02 6.30
N GLY A 129 9.18 -5.22 5.01
CA GLY A 129 8.77 -6.40 4.25
C GLY A 129 7.51 -6.20 3.43
N ASP A 130 6.74 -5.12 3.65
CA ASP A 130 5.56 -4.85 2.84
C ASP A 130 5.92 -4.64 1.38
N LYS A 131 5.04 -5.15 0.51
CA LYS A 131 5.16 -5.03 -0.93
C LYS A 131 4.44 -3.78 -1.43
N LEU A 132 5.13 -3.04 -2.29
CA LEU A 132 4.67 -1.79 -2.88
C LEU A 132 4.90 -1.83 -4.38
N ASP A 133 4.19 -1.00 -5.11
CA ASP A 133 4.39 -0.84 -6.54
C ASP A 133 5.57 0.08 -6.85
N ALA A 134 6.25 -0.19 -7.97
CA ALA A 134 7.24 0.73 -8.52
C ALA A 134 6.83 1.19 -9.91
N THR A 135 7.15 2.43 -10.22
CA THR A 135 7.09 2.97 -11.57
C THR A 135 8.49 2.98 -12.15
N VAL A 136 8.63 2.52 -13.38
CA VAL A 136 9.87 2.44 -14.14
C VAL A 136 9.74 3.31 -15.38
N ALA A 137 10.67 4.24 -15.59
CA ALA A 137 10.64 5.14 -16.72
C ALA A 137 12.03 5.27 -17.38
N LEU A 138 12.04 5.51 -18.68
CA LEU A 138 13.28 5.81 -19.40
C LEU A 138 13.72 7.24 -19.09
N PRO A 139 15.02 7.48 -18.85
CA PRO A 139 15.52 8.85 -18.72
C PRO A 139 15.36 9.64 -20.02
N ALA A 140 15.35 10.96 -19.89
CA ALA A 140 15.35 11.85 -21.05
C ALA A 140 16.56 11.54 -21.94
N GLY A 141 16.33 11.51 -23.27
CA GLY A 141 17.39 11.20 -24.25
C GLY A 141 17.75 9.71 -24.40
N SER A 142 17.12 8.80 -23.67
CA SER A 142 17.31 7.36 -23.90
C SER A 142 16.88 6.95 -25.31
N LYS A 143 17.70 6.16 -25.99
CA LYS A 143 17.44 5.59 -27.32
C LYS A 143 16.64 4.30 -27.29
N THR A 144 16.28 3.82 -26.10
CA THR A 144 15.41 2.65 -25.93
C THR A 144 14.03 2.98 -26.47
N THR A 145 13.48 2.12 -27.33
CA THR A 145 12.20 2.34 -28.00
C THR A 145 11.02 1.76 -27.23
N SER A 146 11.22 0.71 -26.45
CA SER A 146 10.13 0.08 -25.68
C SER A 146 10.65 -0.67 -24.46
N LEU A 147 9.89 -0.62 -23.35
CA LEU A 147 10.13 -1.40 -22.14
C LEU A 147 9.28 -2.69 -22.05
N LYS A 148 8.52 -3.03 -23.11
CA LYS A 148 7.74 -4.28 -23.15
C LYS A 148 8.65 -5.49 -22.94
N HIS A 149 8.14 -6.49 -22.23
CA HIS A 149 8.81 -7.76 -21.90
C HIS A 149 9.99 -7.63 -20.94
N GLY A 150 10.35 -6.41 -20.55
CA GLY A 150 11.48 -6.16 -19.67
C GLY A 150 11.28 -6.73 -18.28
N VAL A 151 12.39 -7.07 -17.63
CA VAL A 151 12.45 -7.46 -16.20
C VAL A 151 13.43 -6.52 -15.51
N LEU A 152 12.99 -5.88 -14.43
CA LEU A 152 13.82 -5.03 -13.61
C LEU A 152 14.73 -5.89 -12.73
N ILE A 153 16.02 -5.67 -12.80
CA ILE A 153 17.00 -6.26 -11.88
C ILE A 153 16.86 -5.58 -10.52
N THR A 154 17.21 -6.32 -9.46
CA THR A 154 17.22 -5.82 -8.08
C THR A 154 17.86 -4.43 -8.00
N THR A 155 17.06 -3.44 -7.65
CA THR A 155 17.42 -2.01 -7.65
C THR A 155 17.20 -1.44 -6.26
N ASP A 156 18.25 -0.84 -5.68
CA ASP A 156 18.18 -0.14 -4.40
C ASP A 156 17.43 1.19 -4.58
N LEU A 157 16.37 1.40 -3.82
CA LEU A 157 15.63 2.67 -3.79
C LEU A 157 16.00 3.48 -2.55
N GLN A 158 16.29 4.74 -2.77
CA GLN A 158 16.79 5.67 -1.76
C GLN A 158 15.98 6.96 -1.76
N ASN A 159 15.98 7.66 -0.64
CA ASN A 159 15.55 9.06 -0.63
C ASN A 159 16.68 9.87 -1.28
N MET A 160 16.46 10.31 -2.52
CA MET A 160 17.42 11.13 -3.26
C MET A 160 17.03 12.60 -3.16
N GLU A 161 17.94 13.44 -2.67
CA GLU A 161 17.76 14.88 -2.64
C GLU A 161 18.62 15.54 -3.73
N LEU A 162 18.06 16.56 -4.37
CA LEU A 162 18.84 17.43 -5.23
C LEU A 162 19.79 18.26 -4.37
N ALA A 163 21.02 18.45 -4.84
CA ALA A 163 22.06 19.20 -4.11
C ALA A 163 21.60 20.60 -3.70
N ASP A 164 20.74 21.24 -4.50
CA ASP A 164 20.20 22.57 -4.22
C ASP A 164 19.26 22.56 -3.00
N LYS A 165 18.40 21.54 -2.85
CA LYS A 165 17.54 21.37 -1.67
C LYS A 165 18.37 21.07 -0.42
N ALA A 166 19.38 20.22 -0.54
CA ALA A 166 20.28 19.92 0.56
C ALA A 166 21.03 21.18 1.03
N ARG A 167 21.47 22.02 0.07
CA ARG A 167 22.12 23.31 0.37
C ARG A 167 21.17 24.28 1.07
N GLN A 168 19.93 24.39 0.61
CA GLN A 168 18.90 25.24 1.23
C GLN A 168 18.59 24.79 2.66
N SER A 169 18.40 23.50 2.89
CA SER A 169 18.18 22.94 4.23
C SER A 169 19.35 23.20 5.19
N LEU A 170 20.59 23.15 4.71
CA LEU A 170 21.77 23.47 5.50
C LEU A 170 21.84 24.95 5.85
N GLN A 171 21.46 25.85 4.93
CA GLN A 171 21.36 27.29 5.18
C GLN A 171 20.27 27.62 6.19
N GLU A 172 19.10 27.01 6.07
CA GLU A 172 17.98 27.16 7.03
C GLU A 172 18.36 26.65 8.41
N ALA A 173 19.17 25.59 8.50
CA ALA A 173 19.72 25.07 9.76
C ALA A 173 20.88 25.90 10.34
N GLY A 174 21.25 27.03 9.70
CA GLY A 174 22.34 27.89 10.15
C GLY A 174 23.74 27.30 10.02
N ILE A 175 23.92 26.24 9.22
CA ILE A 175 25.21 25.58 8.96
C ILE A 175 25.92 26.33 7.81
N PRO A 176 27.16 26.85 8.01
CA PRO A 176 27.88 27.55 6.97
C PRO A 176 28.18 26.66 5.78
N VAL A 177 27.54 26.93 4.64
CA VAL A 177 27.64 26.13 3.41
C VAL A 177 29.07 26.09 2.83
N GLY A 178 29.93 27.03 3.17
CA GLY A 178 31.32 27.09 2.69
C GLY A 178 32.27 25.99 3.16
N LYS A 179 31.84 25.12 4.11
CA LYS A 179 32.61 23.96 4.57
C LYS A 179 32.10 22.62 4.01
N VAL A 180 31.03 22.63 3.24
CA VAL A 180 30.50 21.43 2.58
C VAL A 180 31.26 21.25 1.26
N PRO A 181 31.73 20.03 0.90
CA PRO A 181 32.36 19.80 -0.38
C PRO A 181 31.47 20.34 -1.50
N LEU A 182 32.07 21.09 -2.45
CA LEU A 182 31.36 21.66 -3.58
C LEU A 182 30.65 20.54 -4.35
N VAL A 183 29.34 20.43 -4.17
CA VAL A 183 28.48 19.56 -4.93
C VAL A 183 28.06 20.36 -6.17
N GLN A 184 28.35 19.85 -7.37
CA GLN A 184 27.93 20.50 -8.61
C GLN A 184 26.41 20.64 -8.66
N GLU A 185 25.91 21.76 -9.18
CA GLU A 185 24.47 21.95 -9.40
C GLU A 185 23.91 20.77 -10.21
N GLY A 186 22.75 20.24 -9.76
CA GLY A 186 22.12 19.08 -10.37
C GLY A 186 22.69 17.72 -9.95
N THR A 187 23.66 17.66 -9.04
CA THR A 187 24.19 16.40 -8.52
C THR A 187 23.18 15.75 -7.57
N ILE A 188 22.92 14.46 -7.79
CA ILE A 188 22.04 13.67 -6.91
C ILE A 188 22.87 13.14 -5.74
N LEU A 189 22.45 13.46 -4.54
CA LEU A 189 23.03 12.90 -3.32
C LEU A 189 22.28 11.61 -2.95
N PRO A 190 22.96 10.45 -2.90
CA PRO A 190 22.34 9.22 -2.46
C PRO A 190 21.99 9.32 -0.96
N GLY A 191 20.74 9.08 -0.64
CA GLY A 191 20.25 8.96 0.72
C GLY A 191 20.39 7.54 1.28
N HIS A 192 19.69 7.26 2.36
CA HIS A 192 19.61 5.92 2.91
C HIS A 192 18.79 4.98 2.00
N LYS A 193 19.21 3.72 1.88
CA LYS A 193 18.43 2.68 1.22
C LYS A 193 17.18 2.38 2.06
N LEU A 194 16.00 2.67 1.50
CA LEU A 194 14.72 2.55 2.18
C LEU A 194 13.85 1.43 1.62
N ALA A 195 14.09 1.03 0.36
CA ALA A 195 13.37 -0.06 -0.28
C ALA A 195 14.24 -0.74 -1.37
N VAL A 196 13.75 -1.87 -1.86
CA VAL A 196 14.35 -2.61 -2.98
C VAL A 196 13.27 -2.93 -3.99
N ALA A 197 13.51 -2.66 -5.27
CA ALA A 197 12.58 -2.96 -6.35
C ALA A 197 13.15 -4.00 -7.31
N GLU A 198 12.32 -4.95 -7.74
CA GLU A 198 12.66 -5.97 -8.75
C GLU A 198 11.39 -6.58 -9.33
N GLY A 199 11.47 -7.15 -10.53
CA GLY A 199 10.36 -7.92 -11.09
C GLY A 199 10.04 -7.62 -12.53
N GLN A 200 9.01 -8.28 -13.04
CA GLN A 200 8.54 -8.15 -14.42
C GLN A 200 7.82 -6.83 -14.64
N LEU A 201 8.10 -6.18 -15.76
CA LEU A 201 7.45 -4.93 -16.15
C LEU A 201 6.09 -5.19 -16.79
N ILE A 202 5.09 -4.43 -16.37
CA ILE A 202 3.80 -4.28 -17.04
C ILE A 202 3.87 -2.96 -17.81
N ALA A 203 3.97 -3.03 -19.14
CA ALA A 203 4.24 -1.87 -19.98
C ALA A 203 3.17 -1.72 -21.08
N GLY A 204 2.85 -0.48 -21.45
CA GLY A 204 1.95 -0.17 -22.56
C GLY A 204 0.46 -0.10 -22.21
N TYR A 205 0.14 -0.09 -20.92
CA TYR A 205 -1.23 -0.06 -20.41
C TYR A 205 -1.42 1.12 -19.45
N GLU A 206 -0.83 2.24 -19.79
CA GLU A 206 -1.08 3.47 -19.06
C GLU A 206 -2.56 3.82 -19.20
N GLY A 207 -3.30 3.77 -18.09
CA GLY A 207 -4.55 4.50 -17.97
C GLY A 207 -4.27 5.99 -18.24
N PRO A 208 -5.29 6.82 -18.49
CA PRO A 208 -5.08 8.23 -18.71
C PRO A 208 -4.24 8.79 -17.55
N THR A 209 -3.00 9.17 -17.84
CA THR A 209 -2.18 9.97 -16.93
C THR A 209 -3.00 11.21 -16.62
N PRO A 210 -3.14 11.63 -15.35
CA PRO A 210 -3.67 12.96 -15.06
C PRO A 210 -2.67 13.94 -15.68
N THR A 211 -2.95 14.39 -16.89
CA THR A 211 -2.27 15.53 -17.50
C THR A 211 -2.72 16.73 -16.70
N ALA A 212 -1.78 17.41 -16.03
CA ALA A 212 -2.02 18.80 -15.64
C ALA A 212 -2.55 19.54 -16.89
N GLU A 213 -3.69 20.21 -16.73
CA GLU A 213 -4.31 20.97 -17.81
C GLU A 213 -3.27 21.87 -18.47
N GLY A 214 -2.93 21.63 -19.72
CA GLY A 214 -2.14 22.53 -20.53
C GLY A 214 -1.00 21.95 -21.37
N ASP A 215 -0.54 20.73 -21.13
CA ASP A 215 0.52 20.14 -21.97
C ASP A 215 -0.10 19.17 -23.00
N GLU A 216 -0.12 19.59 -24.27
CA GLU A 216 -0.31 18.66 -25.38
C GLU A 216 0.81 17.62 -25.34
N ALA A 217 0.46 16.38 -25.02
CA ALA A 217 1.39 15.26 -25.10
C ALA A 217 1.95 15.21 -26.53
N PRO A 218 3.29 15.17 -26.73
CA PRO A 218 3.87 15.09 -28.07
C PRO A 218 3.28 13.89 -28.81
N ALA A 219 2.82 14.12 -30.05
CA ALA A 219 2.25 13.08 -30.91
C ALA A 219 3.23 11.90 -31.00
N ARG A 220 2.88 10.78 -30.39
CA ARG A 220 3.69 9.55 -30.42
C ARG A 220 3.61 8.95 -31.82
N SER A 221 4.74 8.64 -32.41
CA SER A 221 4.75 7.81 -33.60
C SER A 221 4.28 6.41 -33.23
N ASP A 222 3.46 5.77 -34.06
CA ASP A 222 2.95 4.39 -33.86
C ASP A 222 4.08 3.32 -33.76
N LEU A 223 5.33 3.75 -34.00
CA LEU A 223 6.53 2.91 -33.94
C LEU A 223 7.22 2.91 -32.56
N ASP A 224 6.93 3.91 -31.71
CA ASP A 224 7.51 4.01 -30.37
C ASP A 224 6.62 3.26 -29.36
N GLY A 225 7.17 2.20 -28.80
CA GLY A 225 6.53 1.45 -27.71
C GLY A 225 6.54 2.24 -26.39
N PRO A 226 5.94 1.66 -25.33
CA PRO A 226 5.84 2.31 -24.02
C PRO A 226 7.22 2.60 -23.42
N ARG A 227 7.42 3.85 -23.02
CA ARG A 227 8.63 4.35 -22.36
C ARG A 227 8.56 4.33 -20.85
N ALA A 228 7.39 4.02 -20.29
CA ALA A 228 7.15 3.82 -18.88
C ALA A 228 6.47 2.45 -18.65
N ALA A 229 6.67 1.92 -17.46
CA ALA A 229 6.12 0.64 -17.04
C ALA A 229 5.90 0.63 -15.53
N ARG A 230 5.16 -0.34 -15.02
CA ARG A 230 5.01 -0.62 -13.59
C ARG A 230 5.55 -1.99 -13.23
N VAL A 231 6.01 -2.14 -12.00
CA VAL A 231 6.28 -3.42 -11.36
C VAL A 231 5.34 -3.53 -10.17
N TRP A 232 4.27 -4.30 -10.33
CA TRP A 232 3.28 -4.46 -9.28
C TRP A 232 3.83 -5.34 -8.15
N GLY A 233 3.75 -4.85 -6.90
CA GLY A 233 4.25 -5.55 -5.72
C GLY A 233 5.76 -5.85 -5.73
N GLY A 234 6.51 -5.30 -6.68
CA GLY A 234 7.94 -5.58 -6.87
C GLY A 234 8.86 -4.80 -5.94
N THR A 235 8.34 -3.84 -5.19
CA THR A 235 9.13 -3.07 -4.22
C THR A 235 8.92 -3.59 -2.82
N THR A 236 10.00 -3.91 -2.11
CA THR A 236 9.97 -4.32 -0.71
C THR A 236 10.44 -3.18 0.18
N SER A 237 9.62 -2.76 1.14
CA SER A 237 10.00 -1.77 2.14
C SER A 237 11.03 -2.34 3.12
N LEU A 238 12.06 -1.57 3.45
CA LEU A 238 13.07 -1.94 4.44
C LEU A 238 12.87 -1.25 5.79
N LEU A 239 11.83 -0.41 5.92
CA LEU A 239 11.58 0.36 7.13
C LEU A 239 10.14 0.18 7.62
N ASP A 240 9.97 0.37 8.94
CA ASP A 240 8.68 0.48 9.60
C ASP A 240 8.26 1.95 9.69
N ARG A 241 7.02 2.25 9.34
CA ARG A 241 6.43 3.59 9.38
C ARG A 241 5.19 3.62 10.26
N PRO A 242 5.29 3.55 11.59
CA PRO A 242 4.14 3.71 12.47
C PRO A 242 3.58 5.13 12.36
N TYR A 243 2.29 5.29 12.63
CA TYR A 243 1.69 6.61 12.83
C TYR A 243 2.16 7.22 14.15
N TYR A 244 2.26 8.55 14.19
CA TYR A 244 2.59 9.30 15.39
C TYR A 244 1.38 10.08 15.86
N PHE A 245 1.06 9.98 17.15
CA PHE A 245 0.15 10.89 17.84
C PHE A 245 0.99 11.87 18.63
N LEU A 246 1.15 13.07 18.07
CA LEU A 246 1.95 14.17 18.64
C LEU A 246 1.09 14.94 19.63
N LEU A 247 1.53 15.08 20.87
CA LEU A 247 0.78 15.84 21.86
C LEU A 247 0.74 17.33 21.49
N ASN A 248 -0.42 17.98 21.67
CA ASN A 248 -0.60 19.41 21.41
C ASN A 248 0.30 20.24 22.35
N ASP A 249 0.81 21.37 21.85
CA ASP A 249 1.92 22.13 22.45
C ASP A 249 1.64 22.82 23.79
N ASN A 250 0.39 22.92 24.24
CA ASN A 250 0.05 23.75 25.41
C ASN A 250 0.55 23.22 26.77
N SER A 251 1.05 22.02 26.84
CA SER A 251 1.87 21.42 27.91
C SER A 251 2.10 19.94 27.56
N PRO A 252 3.21 19.57 26.90
CA PRO A 252 3.50 18.17 26.58
C PRO A 252 3.76 17.41 27.87
N GLN A 253 2.74 16.73 28.38
CA GLN A 253 2.84 15.93 29.60
C GLN A 253 3.24 14.49 29.23
N PRO A 254 4.41 13.99 29.64
CA PRO A 254 4.81 12.60 29.40
C PRO A 254 3.79 11.57 29.89
N ARG A 255 3.08 11.89 30.97
CA ARG A 255 2.02 11.05 31.53
C ARG A 255 0.82 10.90 30.61
N LEU A 256 0.43 11.97 29.88
CA LEU A 256 -0.66 11.91 28.92
C LEU A 256 -0.33 10.97 27.75
N ALA A 257 0.94 10.94 27.29
CA ALA A 257 1.38 9.99 26.27
C ALA A 257 1.20 8.52 26.74
N LEU A 258 1.52 8.23 28.00
CA LEU A 258 1.32 6.89 28.58
C LEU A 258 -0.16 6.52 28.64
N VAL A 259 -1.04 7.44 29.07
CA VAL A 259 -2.49 7.22 29.09
C VAL A 259 -3.02 6.96 27.67
N ILE A 260 -2.62 7.78 26.70
CA ILE A 260 -3.05 7.59 25.30
C ILE A 260 -2.60 6.23 24.77
N ALA A 261 -1.34 5.83 25.00
CA ALA A 261 -0.84 4.53 24.56
C ALA A 261 -1.61 3.36 25.23
N GLU A 262 -1.93 3.48 26.52
CA GLU A 262 -2.72 2.49 27.25
C GLU A 262 -4.15 2.39 26.69
N ARG A 263 -4.79 3.54 26.44
CA ARG A 263 -6.16 3.57 25.86
C ARG A 263 -6.19 2.99 24.44
N LEU A 264 -5.24 3.34 23.58
CA LEU A 264 -5.13 2.76 22.24
C LEU A 264 -4.90 1.26 22.30
N ASN A 265 -4.04 0.76 23.20
CA ASN A 265 -3.83 -0.69 23.38
C ASN A 265 -5.03 -1.42 24.03
N ALA A 266 -5.88 -0.71 24.77
CA ALA A 266 -7.13 -1.28 25.29
C ALA A 266 -8.20 -1.43 24.21
N THR A 267 -8.23 -0.52 23.22
CA THR A 267 -9.18 -0.55 22.11
C THR A 267 -8.72 -1.44 20.96
N PHE A 268 -7.42 -1.38 20.60
CA PHE A 268 -6.86 -2.07 19.44
C PHE A 268 -5.93 -3.20 19.86
N HIS A 269 -6.10 -4.37 19.24
CA HIS A 269 -5.31 -5.56 19.52
C HIS A 269 -4.71 -6.16 18.26
N ALA A 270 -3.60 -6.88 18.42
CA ALA A 270 -3.14 -7.80 17.40
C ALA A 270 -4.11 -8.98 17.26
N ALA A 271 -4.24 -9.54 16.07
CA ALA A 271 -5.11 -10.70 15.85
C ALA A 271 -4.73 -11.85 16.79
N GLY A 272 -5.71 -12.29 17.59
CA GLY A 272 -5.55 -13.45 18.49
C GLY A 272 -4.70 -13.23 19.74
N ASP A 273 -3.98 -12.12 19.87
CA ASP A 273 -3.09 -11.85 21.01
C ASP A 273 -3.26 -10.43 21.58
N ARG A 274 -3.97 -10.32 22.70
CA ARG A 274 -4.17 -9.07 23.44
C ARG A 274 -2.93 -8.60 24.19
N THR A 275 -1.88 -9.39 24.27
CA THR A 275 -0.64 -9.02 24.98
C THR A 275 0.31 -8.18 24.08
N VAL A 276 0.17 -8.27 22.76
CA VAL A 276 0.97 -7.50 21.81
C VAL A 276 0.49 -6.06 21.78
N LYS A 277 1.37 -5.16 22.24
CA LYS A 277 1.10 -3.72 22.22
C LYS A 277 1.34 -3.15 20.82
N LEU A 278 0.34 -2.47 20.28
CA LEU A 278 0.40 -1.78 18.99
C LEU A 278 0.81 -0.32 19.14
N ALA A 279 0.53 0.28 20.29
CA ALA A 279 0.87 1.66 20.60
C ALA A 279 1.92 1.74 21.72
N GLU A 280 2.93 2.60 21.54
CA GLU A 280 4.02 2.83 22.47
C GLU A 280 4.24 4.32 22.71
N ALA A 281 4.29 4.71 23.98
CA ALA A 281 4.59 6.10 24.36
C ALA A 281 6.11 6.34 24.38
N LYS A 282 6.57 7.36 23.65
CA LYS A 282 7.93 7.87 23.70
C LYS A 282 7.94 9.16 24.51
N VAL A 283 8.56 9.10 25.69
CA VAL A 283 8.54 10.20 26.66
C VAL A 283 9.82 11.03 26.70
N GLN A 284 10.89 10.57 26.02
CA GLN A 284 12.15 11.29 25.89
C GLN A 284 12.07 12.32 24.77
N GLY A 285 12.47 13.55 25.04
CA GLY A 285 12.32 14.67 24.11
C GLY A 285 10.88 15.20 24.07
N ARG A 286 10.34 15.44 22.86
CA ARG A 286 8.92 15.80 22.69
C ARG A 286 8.06 14.54 22.86
N PRO A 287 7.19 14.47 23.86
CA PRO A 287 6.37 13.28 24.08
C PRO A 287 5.43 13.01 22.91
N LEU A 288 5.40 11.76 22.47
CA LEU A 288 4.51 11.28 21.39
C LEU A 288 4.14 9.82 21.62
N VAL A 289 3.10 9.36 20.94
CA VAL A 289 2.74 7.95 20.90
C VAL A 289 2.93 7.44 19.47
N THR A 290 3.69 6.37 19.30
CA THR A 290 3.80 5.64 18.03
C THR A 290 2.77 4.53 18.01
N SER A 291 2.06 4.34 16.90
CA SER A 291 1.09 3.26 16.76
C SER A 291 1.18 2.60 15.40
N PHE A 292 1.23 1.28 15.41
CA PHE A 292 1.04 0.47 14.21
C PHE A 292 -0.44 0.24 13.94
N VAL A 293 -0.77 0.03 12.66
CA VAL A 293 -2.13 -0.29 12.24
C VAL A 293 -2.50 -1.69 12.73
N PRO A 294 -3.65 -1.85 13.39
CA PRO A 294 -4.16 -3.17 13.78
C PRO A 294 -4.50 -4.04 12.56
N PRO A 295 -4.37 -5.37 12.64
CA PRO A 295 -4.67 -6.27 11.51
C PRO A 295 -6.06 -6.09 10.91
N ALA A 296 -7.08 -5.85 11.72
CA ALA A 296 -8.44 -5.58 11.25
C ALA A 296 -8.54 -4.35 10.34
N TYR A 297 -7.66 -3.37 10.49
CA TYR A 297 -7.63 -2.14 9.69
C TYR A 297 -6.56 -2.15 8.60
N ARG A 298 -5.90 -3.29 8.33
CA ARG A 298 -4.81 -3.38 7.35
C ARG A 298 -5.21 -2.89 5.95
N LEU A 299 -6.49 -3.04 5.61
CA LEU A 299 -7.06 -2.61 4.33
C LEU A 299 -7.66 -1.19 4.39
N ASN A 300 -7.72 -0.55 5.57
CA ASN A 300 -8.33 0.77 5.73
C ASN A 300 -7.65 1.60 6.83
N HIS A 301 -6.43 2.07 6.55
CA HIS A 301 -5.65 2.90 7.47
C HIS A 301 -6.36 4.22 7.81
N ALA A 302 -7.10 4.79 6.86
CA ALA A 302 -7.85 6.02 7.08
C ALA A 302 -8.90 5.85 8.19
N ARG A 303 -9.65 4.73 8.15
CA ARG A 303 -10.61 4.40 9.20
C ARG A 303 -9.93 4.20 10.55
N PHE A 304 -8.81 3.45 10.58
CA PHE A 304 -8.03 3.30 11.82
C PHE A 304 -7.73 4.65 12.48
N LEU A 305 -7.24 5.63 11.71
CA LEU A 305 -6.92 6.96 12.24
C LEU A 305 -8.17 7.71 12.70
N LEU A 306 -9.30 7.59 11.99
CA LEU A 306 -10.55 8.22 12.40
C LEU A 306 -11.03 7.64 13.74
N VAL A 307 -11.03 6.32 13.90
CA VAL A 307 -11.45 5.65 15.13
C VAL A 307 -10.47 5.91 16.26
N ALA A 308 -9.16 5.80 16.03
CA ALA A 308 -8.13 6.05 17.03
C ALA A 308 -8.24 7.47 17.64
N ARG A 309 -8.60 8.47 16.83
CA ARG A 309 -8.84 9.84 17.31
C ARG A 309 -10.10 9.97 18.17
N GLN A 310 -11.08 9.07 18.02
CA GLN A 310 -12.31 9.07 18.83
C GLN A 310 -12.15 8.29 20.14
N VAL A 311 -11.05 7.57 20.36
CA VAL A 311 -10.82 6.82 21.60
C VAL A 311 -10.84 7.78 22.80
N PRO A 312 -11.74 7.57 23.79
CA PRO A 312 -11.80 8.43 24.97
C PRO A 312 -10.64 8.18 25.91
N LEU A 313 -10.11 9.24 26.50
CA LEU A 313 -9.02 9.16 27.48
C LEU A 313 -9.49 8.52 28.80
N ASN A 314 -10.72 8.75 29.18
CA ASN A 314 -11.34 8.15 30.35
C ASN A 314 -12.21 6.96 29.94
N PRO A 315 -12.30 5.89 30.74
CA PRO A 315 -13.22 4.79 30.51
C PRO A 315 -14.67 5.28 30.51
N VAL A 316 -15.42 4.95 29.47
CA VAL A 316 -16.85 5.28 29.33
C VAL A 316 -17.67 4.07 29.78
N THR A 317 -18.51 4.29 30.81
CA THR A 317 -19.39 3.23 31.30
C THR A 317 -20.62 3.06 30.40
N PRO A 318 -21.24 1.86 30.33
CA PRO A 318 -22.43 1.61 29.53
C PRO A 318 -23.61 2.54 29.84
N ASP A 319 -23.76 2.96 31.09
CA ASP A 319 -24.87 3.82 31.54
C ASP A 319 -24.58 5.32 31.43
N SER A 320 -23.41 5.72 30.95
CA SER A 320 -23.03 7.13 30.88
C SER A 320 -23.95 7.92 29.95
N PRO A 321 -24.29 9.18 30.29
CA PRO A 321 -25.09 10.05 29.41
C PRO A 321 -24.44 10.25 28.03
N TYR A 322 -23.11 10.34 27.99
CA TYR A 322 -22.34 10.46 26.76
C TYR A 322 -22.57 9.28 25.82
N ARG A 323 -22.52 8.03 26.34
CA ARG A 323 -22.77 6.84 25.54
C ARG A 323 -24.21 6.78 25.02
N LYS A 324 -25.20 7.09 25.85
CA LYS A 324 -26.61 7.13 25.44
C LYS A 324 -26.86 8.19 24.36
N GLN A 325 -26.17 9.31 24.43
CA GLN A 325 -26.21 10.33 23.38
C GLN A 325 -25.71 9.76 22.06
N ILE A 326 -24.53 9.11 22.03
CA ILE A 326 -23.97 8.53 20.81
C ILE A 326 -24.87 7.43 20.25
N GLU A 327 -25.48 6.61 21.11
CA GLU A 327 -26.44 5.58 20.69
C GLU A 327 -27.67 6.19 20.02
N ASN A 328 -28.17 7.34 20.50
CA ASN A 328 -29.24 8.09 19.85
C ASN A 328 -28.79 8.76 18.54
N GLU A 329 -27.57 9.33 18.51
CA GLU A 329 -26.95 9.90 17.30
C GLU A 329 -26.78 8.85 16.19
N LEU A 330 -26.54 7.58 16.54
CA LEU A 330 -26.40 6.48 15.58
C LEU A 330 -27.69 6.27 14.76
N LEU A 331 -28.85 6.46 15.36
CA LEU A 331 -30.15 6.21 14.73
C LEU A 331 -30.62 7.36 13.80
N GLN A 332 -29.86 8.45 13.75
CA GLN A 332 -30.13 9.60 12.89
C GLN A 332 -29.21 9.54 11.65
N PRO A 333 -29.75 9.54 10.43
CA PRO A 333 -28.96 9.43 9.20
C PRO A 333 -27.81 10.45 9.12
N GLU A 334 -28.05 11.68 9.56
CA GLU A 334 -27.12 12.82 9.48
C GLU A 334 -25.89 12.64 10.37
N THR A 335 -26.01 11.89 11.46
CA THR A 335 -24.94 11.70 12.45
C THR A 335 -24.45 10.27 12.56
N ALA A 336 -25.13 9.32 11.89
CA ALA A 336 -24.90 7.88 12.01
C ALA A 336 -23.44 7.46 11.82
N ILE A 337 -22.77 7.96 10.76
CA ILE A 337 -21.38 7.60 10.44
C ILE A 337 -20.46 8.04 11.58
N THR A 338 -20.60 9.28 12.06
CA THR A 338 -19.76 9.81 13.12
C THR A 338 -20.02 9.11 14.46
N ALA A 339 -21.28 8.82 14.77
CA ALA A 339 -21.68 8.09 15.98
C ALA A 339 -21.16 6.65 15.95
N ALA A 340 -21.23 5.96 14.82
CA ALA A 340 -20.70 4.62 14.65
C ALA A 340 -19.18 4.57 14.88
N LEU A 341 -18.40 5.53 14.37
CA LEU A 341 -16.95 5.63 14.64
C LEU A 341 -16.65 5.84 16.14
N LYS A 342 -17.48 6.64 16.84
CA LYS A 342 -17.35 6.81 18.29
C LYS A 342 -17.67 5.50 19.04
N LEU A 343 -18.73 4.79 18.63
CA LEU A 343 -19.08 3.49 19.23
C LEU A 343 -18.01 2.44 18.99
N GLU A 344 -17.42 2.41 17.79
CA GLU A 344 -16.29 1.55 17.46
C GLU A 344 -15.08 1.86 18.36
N ALA A 345 -14.79 3.13 18.63
CA ALA A 345 -13.73 3.55 19.54
C ALA A 345 -13.99 3.19 21.02
N LEU A 346 -15.24 3.01 21.40
CA LEU A 346 -15.60 2.49 22.73
C LEU A 346 -15.33 0.97 22.87
N GLY A 347 -15.21 0.26 21.75
CA GLY A 347 -14.84 -1.15 21.72
C GLY A 347 -16.00 -2.14 21.73
N PRO A 348 -15.74 -3.42 22.10
CA PRO A 348 -16.69 -4.55 21.91
C PRO A 348 -18.04 -4.38 22.60
N ASP A 349 -18.11 -3.62 23.69
CA ASP A 349 -19.36 -3.38 24.40
C ASP A 349 -20.40 -2.63 23.55
N SER A 350 -19.97 -2.04 22.42
CA SER A 350 -20.84 -1.32 21.49
C SER A 350 -21.61 -2.23 20.51
N ARG A 351 -21.40 -3.57 20.57
CA ARG A 351 -22.07 -4.52 19.68
C ARG A 351 -23.60 -4.39 19.71
N GLN A 352 -24.21 -4.29 20.90
CA GLN A 352 -25.69 -4.23 21.01
C GLN A 352 -26.28 -2.95 20.43
N PRO A 353 -25.81 -1.74 20.74
CA PRO A 353 -26.27 -0.52 20.09
C PRO A 353 -26.12 -0.56 18.56
N LEU A 354 -24.99 -1.06 18.05
CA LEU A 354 -24.78 -1.20 16.62
C LEU A 354 -25.77 -2.20 15.97
N ARG A 355 -26.11 -3.30 16.65
CA ARG A 355 -27.15 -4.24 16.16
C ARG A 355 -28.53 -3.60 16.08
N VAL A 356 -28.86 -2.64 16.95
CA VAL A 356 -30.10 -1.87 16.84
C VAL A 356 -30.06 -1.02 15.56
N GLY A 357 -28.93 -0.42 15.21
CA GLY A 357 -28.75 0.34 13.98
C GLY A 357 -29.00 -0.50 12.70
N LEU A 358 -28.72 -1.80 12.71
CA LEU A 358 -29.02 -2.70 11.57
C LEU A 358 -30.52 -2.80 11.26
N GLN A 359 -31.39 -2.51 12.22
CA GLN A 359 -32.84 -2.58 12.04
C GLN A 359 -33.43 -1.28 11.46
N SER A 360 -32.61 -0.29 11.18
CA SER A 360 -33.05 1.00 10.61
C SER A 360 -33.46 0.86 9.15
N GLU A 361 -34.45 1.61 8.74
CA GLU A 361 -34.82 1.74 7.32
C GLU A 361 -33.81 2.58 6.52
N SER A 362 -33.03 3.45 7.21
CA SER A 362 -32.04 4.31 6.57
C SER A 362 -30.81 3.52 6.12
N PRO A 363 -30.40 3.59 4.84
CA PRO A 363 -29.17 2.99 4.36
C PRO A 363 -27.93 3.51 5.08
N TRP A 364 -27.90 4.79 5.45
CA TRP A 364 -26.78 5.41 6.19
C TRP A 364 -26.57 4.78 7.57
N VAL A 365 -27.68 4.60 8.30
CA VAL A 365 -27.63 4.01 9.65
C VAL A 365 -27.22 2.54 9.57
N ARG A 366 -27.82 1.77 8.64
CA ARG A 366 -27.45 0.36 8.44
C ARG A 366 -26.00 0.21 8.04
N PHE A 367 -25.53 1.04 7.09
CA PHE A 367 -24.14 1.05 6.65
C PHE A 367 -23.19 1.34 7.82
N ALA A 368 -23.40 2.44 8.54
CA ALA A 368 -22.53 2.86 9.63
C ALA A 368 -22.44 1.80 10.74
N ALA A 369 -23.59 1.19 11.08
CA ALA A 369 -23.67 0.13 12.07
C ALA A 369 -22.98 -1.16 11.60
N ALA A 370 -23.26 -1.61 10.38
CA ALA A 370 -22.70 -2.84 9.82
C ALA A 370 -21.18 -2.76 9.63
N GLU A 371 -20.68 -1.62 9.12
CA GLU A 371 -19.25 -1.39 8.93
C GLU A 371 -18.51 -1.39 10.28
N SER A 372 -19.02 -0.70 11.31
CA SER A 372 -18.40 -0.70 12.64
C SER A 372 -18.43 -2.07 13.32
N LEU A 373 -19.51 -2.86 13.13
CA LEU A 373 -19.57 -4.25 13.62
C LEU A 373 -18.47 -5.10 13.00
N ALA A 374 -18.22 -4.95 11.69
CA ALA A 374 -17.17 -5.68 11.00
C ALA A 374 -15.79 -5.36 11.60
N TYR A 375 -15.44 -4.09 11.80
CA TYR A 375 -14.15 -3.71 12.40
C TYR A 375 -14.02 -4.08 13.89
N LEU A 376 -15.14 -4.25 14.59
CA LEU A 376 -15.15 -4.83 15.93
C LEU A 376 -15.05 -6.36 15.96
N GLY A 377 -14.96 -7.01 14.79
CA GLY A 377 -14.82 -8.47 14.69
C GLY A 377 -16.14 -9.23 14.73
N HIS A 378 -17.27 -8.59 14.37
CA HIS A 378 -18.61 -9.20 14.39
C HIS A 378 -19.24 -9.24 13.02
N ALA A 379 -19.65 -10.43 12.56
CA ALA A 379 -20.28 -10.64 11.26
C ALA A 379 -21.80 -10.35 11.24
N ASP A 380 -22.36 -9.78 12.32
CA ASP A 380 -23.81 -9.52 12.44
C ASP A 380 -24.36 -8.68 11.26
N GLY A 381 -23.57 -7.75 10.70
CA GLY A 381 -23.94 -6.88 9.60
C GLY A 381 -23.49 -7.34 8.20
N ALA A 382 -22.96 -8.57 8.07
CA ALA A 382 -22.37 -9.01 6.79
C ALA A 382 -23.35 -9.01 5.61
N ARG A 383 -24.61 -9.41 5.85
CA ARG A 383 -25.66 -9.38 4.81
C ARG A 383 -26.06 -7.96 4.44
N ASP A 384 -26.15 -7.07 5.43
CA ASP A 384 -26.44 -5.64 5.19
C ASP A 384 -25.33 -4.99 4.35
N LEU A 385 -24.06 -5.27 4.65
CA LEU A 385 -22.92 -4.81 3.84
C LEU A 385 -23.00 -5.31 2.40
N ALA A 386 -23.35 -6.58 2.18
CA ALA A 386 -23.48 -7.14 0.83
C ALA A 386 -24.64 -6.48 0.07
N GLU A 387 -25.80 -6.31 0.70
CA GLU A 387 -26.97 -5.66 0.09
C GLU A 387 -26.65 -4.18 -0.27
N LEU A 388 -26.01 -3.46 0.66
CA LEU A 388 -25.63 -2.05 0.46
C LEU A 388 -24.57 -1.90 -0.64
N ALA A 389 -23.59 -2.82 -0.72
CA ALA A 389 -22.60 -2.83 -1.80
C ALA A 389 -23.23 -3.03 -3.19
N GLU A 390 -24.28 -3.85 -3.28
CA GLU A 390 -25.02 -4.09 -4.51
C GLU A 390 -25.86 -2.86 -4.92
N LYS A 391 -26.59 -2.27 -3.96
CA LYS A 391 -27.56 -1.21 -4.24
C LYS A 391 -26.95 0.18 -4.36
N HIS A 392 -25.88 0.48 -3.63
CA HIS A 392 -25.32 1.82 -3.48
C HIS A 392 -23.84 1.88 -3.92
N PRO A 393 -23.56 2.36 -5.15
CA PRO A 393 -22.20 2.52 -5.66
C PRO A 393 -21.28 3.32 -4.75
N SER A 394 -21.79 4.33 -4.06
CA SER A 394 -21.04 5.19 -3.13
C SER A 394 -20.50 4.45 -1.89
N LEU A 395 -21.21 3.43 -1.42
CA LEU A 395 -20.83 2.63 -0.25
C LEU A 395 -20.05 1.36 -0.62
N ARG A 396 -20.05 0.98 -1.90
CA ARG A 396 -19.53 -0.29 -2.40
C ARG A 396 -18.11 -0.60 -1.92
N SER A 397 -17.17 0.34 -2.10
CA SER A 397 -15.78 0.14 -1.71
C SER A 397 -15.63 -0.08 -0.20
N HIS A 398 -16.37 0.65 0.62
CA HIS A 398 -16.35 0.52 2.07
C HIS A 398 -16.93 -0.81 2.54
N CYS A 399 -18.09 -1.20 1.99
CA CYS A 399 -18.75 -2.46 2.32
C CYS A 399 -17.87 -3.66 1.98
N LEU A 400 -17.28 -3.68 0.78
CA LEU A 400 -16.37 -4.75 0.35
C LEU A 400 -15.10 -4.81 1.22
N THR A 401 -14.54 -3.66 1.58
CA THR A 401 -13.37 -3.59 2.49
C THR A 401 -13.73 -4.09 3.90
N ALA A 402 -14.91 -3.73 4.41
CA ALA A 402 -15.37 -4.19 5.71
C ALA A 402 -15.59 -5.72 5.74
N LEU A 403 -16.23 -6.29 4.72
CA LEU A 403 -16.36 -7.74 4.57
C LEU A 403 -14.99 -8.44 4.51
N ALA A 404 -14.03 -7.87 3.78
CA ALA A 404 -12.67 -8.43 3.66
C ALA A 404 -11.83 -8.26 4.94
N SER A 405 -12.22 -7.41 5.88
CA SER A 405 -11.51 -7.21 7.15
C SER A 405 -11.75 -8.33 8.16
N LEU A 406 -12.80 -9.13 7.96
CA LEU A 406 -13.21 -10.23 8.82
C LEU A 406 -12.79 -11.58 8.24
N ASP A 407 -12.14 -12.40 9.06
CA ASP A 407 -11.92 -13.83 8.79
C ASP A 407 -13.12 -14.63 9.31
N ASP A 408 -14.28 -14.47 8.63
CA ASP A 408 -15.54 -15.13 8.97
C ASP A 408 -16.17 -15.71 7.70
N ALA A 409 -16.63 -16.97 7.78
CA ALA A 409 -17.20 -17.70 6.64
C ALA A 409 -18.39 -16.96 6.00
N ILE A 410 -19.25 -16.30 6.82
CA ILE A 410 -20.39 -15.55 6.31
C ILE A 410 -19.91 -14.39 5.41
N CYS A 411 -18.85 -13.69 5.81
CA CYS A 411 -18.31 -12.59 5.02
C CYS A 411 -17.69 -13.09 3.71
N LEU A 412 -16.96 -14.21 3.75
CA LEU A 412 -16.37 -14.82 2.55
C LEU A 412 -17.47 -15.31 1.59
N ASP A 413 -18.53 -15.93 2.10
CA ASP A 413 -19.69 -16.36 1.31
C ASP A 413 -20.40 -15.16 0.66
N GLN A 414 -20.61 -14.06 1.40
CA GLN A 414 -21.22 -12.85 0.83
C GLN A 414 -20.36 -12.27 -0.30
N LEU A 415 -19.04 -12.22 -0.15
CA LEU A 415 -18.13 -11.78 -1.22
C LEU A 415 -18.21 -12.71 -2.43
N ALA A 416 -18.29 -14.04 -2.23
CA ALA A 416 -18.45 -15.01 -3.30
C ALA A 416 -19.77 -14.83 -4.06
N GLU A 417 -20.88 -14.55 -3.38
CA GLU A 417 -22.17 -14.26 -4.00
C GLU A 417 -22.18 -12.93 -4.79
N LEU A 418 -21.50 -11.91 -4.28
CA LEU A 418 -21.39 -10.63 -4.99
C LEU A 418 -20.62 -10.74 -6.30
N MET A 419 -19.69 -11.69 -6.44
CA MET A 419 -18.99 -11.95 -7.71
C MET A 419 -19.91 -12.48 -8.82
N LYS A 420 -21.10 -12.99 -8.48
CA LYS A 420 -22.08 -13.52 -9.45
C LYS A 420 -23.04 -12.44 -9.99
N LYS A 421 -22.99 -11.22 -9.45
CA LYS A 421 -23.88 -10.10 -9.83
C LYS A 421 -23.48 -9.51 -11.21
N PRO A 422 -24.38 -8.80 -11.93
CA PRO A 422 -24.09 -8.32 -13.27
C PRO A 422 -23.12 -7.12 -13.33
N ASP A 423 -23.04 -6.29 -12.28
CA ASP A 423 -22.25 -5.07 -12.28
C ASP A 423 -20.72 -5.37 -12.29
N PRO A 424 -19.95 -4.89 -13.28
CA PRO A 424 -18.53 -5.19 -13.41
C PRO A 424 -17.67 -4.73 -12.23
N GLN A 425 -17.96 -3.54 -11.66
CA GLN A 425 -17.20 -3.00 -10.54
C GLN A 425 -17.48 -3.80 -9.26
N LEU A 426 -18.72 -4.22 -9.07
CA LEU A 426 -19.09 -5.06 -7.93
C LEU A 426 -18.42 -6.43 -8.01
N ARG A 427 -18.48 -7.08 -9.20
CA ARG A 427 -17.86 -8.40 -9.43
C ARG A 427 -16.36 -8.40 -9.15
N TYR A 428 -15.65 -7.48 -9.82
CA TYR A 428 -14.20 -7.42 -9.67
C TYR A 428 -13.80 -6.91 -8.28
N GLY A 429 -14.53 -5.94 -7.73
CA GLY A 429 -14.31 -5.47 -6.37
C GLY A 429 -14.49 -6.58 -5.33
N ALA A 430 -15.54 -7.40 -5.45
CA ALA A 430 -15.77 -8.54 -4.57
C ALA A 430 -14.68 -9.62 -4.73
N PHE A 431 -14.22 -9.87 -5.97
CA PHE A 431 -13.10 -10.77 -6.24
C PHE A 431 -11.81 -10.31 -5.53
N VAL A 432 -11.44 -9.03 -5.66
CA VAL A 432 -10.23 -8.49 -5.02
C VAL A 432 -10.38 -8.49 -3.49
N ALA A 433 -11.56 -8.16 -2.97
CA ALA A 433 -11.86 -8.18 -1.54
C ALA A 433 -11.72 -9.61 -0.98
N LEU A 434 -12.31 -10.61 -1.64
CA LEU A 434 -12.20 -12.02 -1.22
C LEU A 434 -10.75 -12.52 -1.29
N ARG A 435 -10.01 -12.18 -2.34
CA ARG A 435 -8.59 -12.50 -2.47
C ARG A 435 -7.76 -11.90 -1.33
N SER A 436 -8.04 -10.66 -0.94
CA SER A 436 -7.34 -9.97 0.14
C SER A 436 -7.66 -10.55 1.53
N ALA A 437 -8.87 -11.09 1.71
CA ALA A 437 -9.28 -11.78 2.93
C ALA A 437 -8.71 -13.20 2.99
N TYR A 438 -8.89 -13.98 1.92
CA TYR A 438 -8.52 -15.38 1.86
C TYR A 438 -8.13 -15.81 0.44
N GLU A 439 -6.85 -15.67 0.09
CA GLU A 439 -6.33 -15.87 -1.27
C GLU A 439 -6.55 -17.28 -1.83
N THR A 440 -6.61 -18.30 -0.98
CA THR A 440 -6.78 -19.70 -1.41
C THR A 440 -8.24 -20.15 -1.48
N HIS A 441 -9.20 -19.22 -1.38
CA HIS A 441 -10.62 -19.53 -1.44
C HIS A 441 -10.98 -20.19 -2.79
N GLU A 442 -11.80 -21.25 -2.76
CA GLU A 442 -12.09 -22.05 -3.97
C GLU A 442 -12.77 -21.24 -5.07
N ALA A 443 -13.63 -20.27 -4.72
CA ALA A 443 -14.36 -19.43 -5.67
C ALA A 443 -13.45 -18.52 -6.51
N ILE A 444 -12.22 -18.26 -6.08
CA ILE A 444 -11.24 -17.37 -6.74
C ILE A 444 -9.95 -18.10 -7.13
N ARG A 445 -9.96 -19.43 -7.07
CA ARG A 445 -8.76 -20.22 -7.38
C ARG A 445 -8.21 -19.85 -8.75
N GLY A 446 -6.99 -19.37 -8.80
CA GLY A 446 -6.26 -19.04 -10.02
C GLY A 446 -5.08 -19.95 -10.26
N VAL A 447 -4.62 -19.94 -11.50
CA VAL A 447 -3.39 -20.61 -11.92
C VAL A 447 -2.39 -19.54 -12.34
N ARG A 448 -1.19 -19.58 -11.78
CA ARG A 448 -0.11 -18.74 -12.27
C ARG A 448 0.47 -19.36 -13.54
N VAL A 449 0.27 -18.69 -14.66
CA VAL A 449 0.70 -19.20 -15.97
C VAL A 449 2.06 -18.61 -16.34
N ASN A 450 2.98 -19.50 -16.73
CA ASN A 450 4.36 -19.18 -17.14
C ASN A 450 5.08 -18.19 -16.20
N ASP A 451 4.79 -18.25 -14.90
CA ASP A 451 5.32 -17.31 -13.92
C ASP A 451 5.12 -15.81 -14.24
N SER A 452 4.31 -15.51 -15.25
CA SER A 452 4.10 -14.17 -15.79
C SER A 452 2.88 -13.49 -15.18
N PHE A 453 1.72 -14.17 -15.18
CA PHE A 453 0.47 -13.60 -14.70
C PHE A 453 -0.45 -14.66 -14.10
N TRP A 454 -1.50 -14.19 -13.41
CA TRP A 454 -2.54 -15.05 -12.87
C TRP A 454 -3.74 -15.14 -13.83
N LEU A 455 -4.24 -16.33 -14.00
CA LEU A 455 -5.48 -16.60 -14.73
C LEU A 455 -6.48 -17.22 -13.76
N HIS A 456 -7.57 -16.49 -13.48
CA HIS A 456 -8.64 -16.90 -12.58
C HIS A 456 -9.90 -17.24 -13.37
N HIS A 457 -10.61 -18.27 -12.91
CA HIS A 457 -11.95 -18.62 -13.40
C HIS A 457 -12.93 -18.51 -12.23
N VAL A 458 -13.88 -17.62 -12.34
CA VAL A 458 -14.92 -17.38 -11.33
C VAL A 458 -16.25 -17.85 -11.90
N ALA A 459 -16.85 -18.87 -11.28
CA ALA A 459 -18.16 -19.35 -11.68
C ALA A 459 -19.22 -18.27 -11.39
N ALA A 460 -19.94 -17.88 -12.41
CA ALA A 460 -21.03 -16.91 -12.33
C ALA A 460 -22.12 -17.25 -13.34
N ASP A 461 -23.37 -17.13 -12.92
CA ASP A 461 -24.55 -17.35 -13.78
C ASP A 461 -24.96 -16.09 -14.56
N SER A 462 -24.38 -14.93 -14.21
CA SER A 462 -24.56 -13.68 -14.94
C SER A 462 -23.76 -13.66 -16.25
N GLU A 463 -24.01 -12.65 -17.10
CA GLU A 463 -23.34 -12.51 -18.39
C GLU A 463 -21.81 -12.67 -18.26
N PRO A 464 -21.18 -13.45 -19.17
CA PRO A 464 -19.73 -13.66 -19.15
C PRO A 464 -18.97 -12.34 -19.26
N MET A 465 -17.86 -12.23 -18.49
CA MET A 465 -17.00 -11.04 -18.49
C MET A 465 -15.53 -11.46 -18.44
N VAL A 466 -14.69 -10.80 -19.23
CA VAL A 466 -13.24 -10.89 -19.18
C VAL A 466 -12.70 -9.63 -18.52
N HIS A 467 -12.19 -9.75 -17.30
CA HIS A 467 -11.54 -8.63 -16.64
C HIS A 467 -10.02 -8.72 -16.78
N VAL A 468 -9.38 -7.60 -17.15
CA VAL A 468 -7.93 -7.48 -17.32
C VAL A 468 -7.43 -6.36 -16.41
N SER A 469 -6.49 -6.66 -15.53
CA SER A 469 -5.84 -5.65 -14.69
C SER A 469 -4.66 -5.03 -15.44
N THR A 470 -4.67 -3.72 -15.66
CA THR A 470 -3.58 -3.02 -16.37
C THR A 470 -2.75 -2.11 -15.45
N ALA A 471 -3.31 -1.71 -14.32
CA ALA A 471 -2.68 -0.80 -13.36
C ALA A 471 -2.15 -1.50 -12.10
N HIS A 472 -2.58 -2.73 -11.85
CA HIS A 472 -2.31 -3.48 -10.63
C HIS A 472 -1.61 -4.81 -10.91
N ARG A 473 -1.93 -5.85 -10.15
CA ARG A 473 -1.41 -7.21 -10.30
C ARG A 473 -1.63 -7.72 -11.73
N ALA A 474 -0.62 -8.35 -12.33
CA ALA A 474 -0.74 -9.00 -13.63
C ALA A 474 -1.72 -10.19 -13.52
N GLU A 475 -2.99 -9.96 -13.85
CA GLU A 475 -4.03 -10.97 -13.75
C GLU A 475 -5.14 -10.76 -14.78
N VAL A 476 -5.69 -11.89 -15.24
CA VAL A 476 -6.93 -11.94 -16.01
C VAL A 476 -7.95 -12.76 -15.22
N VAL A 477 -9.14 -12.21 -15.04
CA VAL A 477 -10.24 -12.86 -14.32
C VAL A 477 -11.39 -13.11 -15.31
N LEU A 478 -11.71 -14.38 -15.50
CA LEU A 478 -12.78 -14.85 -16.37
C LEU A 478 -14.01 -15.15 -15.51
N PHE A 479 -15.05 -14.35 -15.63
CA PHE A 479 -16.32 -14.57 -14.95
C PHE A 479 -17.30 -15.30 -15.89
N GLY A 480 -17.88 -16.39 -15.41
CA GLY A 480 -18.74 -17.29 -16.18
C GLY A 480 -18.01 -18.58 -16.59
N THR A 481 -18.73 -19.50 -17.21
CA THR A 481 -18.21 -20.85 -17.50
C THR A 481 -17.27 -20.88 -18.70
N LEU A 482 -17.59 -20.18 -19.78
CA LEU A 482 -16.79 -20.11 -21.02
C LEU A 482 -16.88 -18.68 -21.58
N GLN A 483 -15.80 -18.26 -22.26
CA GLN A 483 -15.73 -17.01 -23.02
C GLN A 483 -15.38 -17.34 -24.49
N PRO A 484 -16.34 -17.87 -25.29
CA PRO A 484 -16.06 -18.29 -26.64
C PRO A 484 -15.66 -17.11 -27.54
N LEU A 485 -14.77 -17.42 -28.47
CA LEU A 485 -14.35 -16.51 -29.54
C LEU A 485 -15.17 -16.77 -30.79
N ARG A 486 -15.47 -15.73 -31.56
CA ARG A 486 -16.27 -15.81 -32.80
C ARG A 486 -15.55 -15.19 -33.98
N GLY A 487 -15.95 -15.67 -35.18
CA GLY A 487 -15.49 -15.13 -36.45
C GLY A 487 -14.07 -15.55 -36.84
N ALA A 488 -13.67 -15.16 -38.03
CA ALA A 488 -12.32 -15.36 -38.53
C ALA A 488 -11.42 -14.18 -38.16
N PHE A 489 -10.24 -14.45 -37.59
CA PHE A 489 -9.29 -13.41 -37.25
C PHE A 489 -7.85 -13.90 -37.30
N SER A 490 -6.92 -12.96 -37.41
CA SER A 490 -5.48 -13.21 -37.24
C SER A 490 -4.85 -12.04 -36.50
N PHE A 491 -4.48 -12.28 -35.24
CA PHE A 491 -3.92 -11.27 -34.34
C PHE A 491 -2.43 -11.49 -34.15
N PRO A 492 -1.56 -10.67 -34.76
CA PRO A 492 -0.15 -10.63 -34.37
C PRO A 492 -0.03 -10.03 -32.96
N LEU A 493 0.72 -10.67 -32.06
CA LEU A 493 0.95 -10.24 -30.69
C LEU A 493 2.47 -10.06 -30.48
N GLY A 494 2.89 -8.82 -30.26
CA GLY A 494 4.30 -8.50 -30.26
C GLY A 494 4.96 -8.86 -31.60
N LYS A 495 6.21 -9.37 -31.54
CA LYS A 495 6.97 -9.81 -32.72
C LYS A 495 6.90 -11.31 -32.98
N ASP A 496 6.62 -12.11 -31.94
CA ASP A 496 6.87 -13.54 -31.93
C ASP A 496 5.60 -14.39 -31.96
N PHE A 497 4.44 -13.82 -31.67
CA PHE A 497 3.20 -14.61 -31.56
C PHE A 497 2.14 -14.18 -32.58
N THR A 498 1.34 -15.15 -33.02
CA THR A 498 0.13 -14.91 -33.83
C THR A 498 -0.96 -15.86 -33.37
N VAL A 499 -2.17 -15.35 -33.20
CA VAL A 499 -3.37 -16.13 -32.88
C VAL A 499 -4.32 -16.08 -34.09
N THR A 500 -4.66 -17.21 -34.67
CA THR A 500 -5.46 -17.29 -35.90
C THR A 500 -6.65 -18.20 -35.69
N ALA A 501 -7.85 -17.70 -36.04
CA ALA A 501 -9.09 -18.47 -36.17
C ALA A 501 -9.58 -18.42 -37.62
N LYS A 502 -10.09 -19.53 -38.12
CA LYS A 502 -10.60 -19.70 -39.52
C LYS A 502 -12.12 -19.63 -39.62
N GLY A 503 -12.74 -18.70 -38.93
CA GLY A 503 -14.19 -18.61 -38.84
C GLY A 503 -14.71 -19.22 -37.53
N ASP A 504 -15.94 -19.76 -37.57
CA ASP A 504 -16.59 -20.31 -36.37
C ASP A 504 -16.15 -21.75 -36.05
N GLU A 505 -14.90 -22.09 -36.39
CA GLU A 505 -14.31 -23.37 -36.01
C GLU A 505 -14.10 -23.42 -34.49
N PRO A 506 -14.30 -24.59 -33.83
CA PRO A 506 -14.13 -24.72 -32.39
C PRO A 506 -12.67 -24.64 -31.93
N GLN A 507 -11.74 -24.45 -32.86
CA GLN A 507 -10.30 -24.43 -32.60
C GLN A 507 -9.62 -23.17 -33.14
N VAL A 508 -8.67 -22.68 -32.36
CA VAL A 508 -7.79 -21.56 -32.67
C VAL A 508 -6.34 -22.04 -32.69
N THR A 509 -5.56 -21.55 -33.62
CA THR A 509 -4.14 -21.86 -33.74
C THR A 509 -3.31 -20.71 -33.14
N VAL A 510 -2.49 -21.00 -32.14
CA VAL A 510 -1.50 -20.11 -31.58
C VAL A 510 -0.13 -20.48 -32.14
N THR A 511 0.51 -19.55 -32.83
CA THR A 511 1.82 -19.76 -33.46
C THR A 511 2.84 -18.84 -32.77
N LYS A 512 3.99 -19.41 -32.39
CA LYS A 512 5.19 -18.67 -31.94
C LYS A 512 6.28 -18.81 -32.98
N ILE A 513 6.96 -17.72 -33.33
CA ILE A 513 8.18 -17.72 -34.10
C ILE A 513 9.35 -17.90 -33.13
N ALA A 514 9.93 -19.09 -33.07
CA ALA A 514 11.12 -19.38 -32.24
C ALA A 514 12.38 -19.33 -33.09
N LEU A 515 13.47 -18.79 -32.56
CA LEU A 515 14.78 -18.86 -33.19
C LEU A 515 15.42 -20.22 -32.83
N LYS A 516 15.70 -21.05 -33.85
CA LYS A 516 16.43 -22.29 -33.71
C LYS A 516 17.64 -22.22 -34.62
N ASP A 517 18.85 -22.33 -34.06
CA ASP A 517 20.13 -22.21 -34.77
C ASP A 517 20.28 -20.91 -35.58
N GLY A 518 19.62 -19.81 -35.12
CA GLY A 518 19.59 -18.50 -35.79
C GLY A 518 18.51 -18.36 -36.88
N GLU A 519 17.75 -19.40 -37.20
CA GLU A 519 16.66 -19.36 -38.16
C GLU A 519 15.28 -19.31 -37.47
N PRO A 520 14.32 -18.50 -37.98
CA PRO A 520 12.97 -18.43 -37.45
C PRO A 520 12.18 -19.69 -37.78
N VAL A 521 11.79 -20.46 -36.76
CA VAL A 521 10.99 -21.67 -36.91
C VAL A 521 9.62 -21.46 -36.25
N PRO A 522 8.49 -21.62 -36.96
CA PRO A 522 7.17 -21.51 -36.39
C PRO A 522 6.85 -22.73 -35.51
N VAL A 523 6.43 -22.52 -34.28
CA VAL A 523 5.88 -23.52 -33.36
C VAL A 523 4.40 -23.22 -33.18
N ALA A 524 3.52 -24.09 -33.70
CA ALA A 524 2.09 -23.91 -33.63
C ALA A 524 1.43 -24.90 -32.67
N ARG A 525 0.44 -24.42 -31.90
CA ARG A 525 -0.44 -25.25 -31.06
C ARG A 525 -1.91 -24.90 -31.33
N GLN A 526 -2.76 -25.89 -31.30
CA GLN A 526 -4.21 -25.72 -31.39
C GLN A 526 -4.82 -25.78 -29.99
N CYS A 527 -5.79 -24.94 -29.73
CA CYS A 527 -6.60 -24.92 -28.51
C CYS A 527 -8.07 -24.63 -28.86
N LEU A 528 -8.95 -24.75 -27.87
CA LEU A 528 -10.36 -24.37 -28.03
C LEU A 528 -10.47 -22.87 -28.33
N ALA A 529 -11.50 -22.50 -29.10
CA ALA A 529 -11.85 -21.12 -29.40
C ALA A 529 -12.50 -20.45 -28.17
N ASP A 530 -11.74 -20.37 -27.07
CA ASP A 530 -12.11 -19.80 -25.77
C ASP A 530 -10.97 -18.94 -25.24
N VAL A 531 -11.29 -17.79 -24.65
CA VAL A 531 -10.29 -16.83 -24.15
C VAL A 531 -9.32 -17.49 -23.16
N GLY A 532 -9.84 -18.25 -22.20
CA GLY A 532 -9.02 -18.93 -21.20
C GLY A 532 -8.05 -19.96 -21.80
N ALA A 533 -8.52 -20.75 -22.78
CA ALA A 533 -7.71 -21.73 -23.48
C ALA A 533 -6.60 -21.07 -24.32
N VAL A 534 -6.90 -19.97 -25.00
CA VAL A 534 -5.91 -19.19 -25.78
C VAL A 534 -4.87 -18.57 -24.87
N LEU A 535 -5.27 -17.92 -23.77
CA LEU A 535 -4.35 -17.31 -22.81
C LEU A 535 -3.40 -18.34 -22.18
N LYS A 536 -3.92 -19.52 -21.83
CA LYS A 536 -3.11 -20.62 -21.31
C LYS A 536 -2.11 -21.12 -22.36
N THR A 537 -2.55 -21.33 -23.61
CA THR A 537 -1.69 -21.79 -24.70
C THR A 537 -0.61 -20.76 -25.05
N LEU A 538 -0.95 -19.47 -25.06
CA LEU A 538 0.01 -18.38 -25.22
C LEU A 538 1.10 -18.45 -24.15
N ALA A 539 0.71 -18.56 -22.88
CA ALA A 539 1.64 -18.65 -21.77
C ALA A 539 2.51 -19.92 -21.83
N GLU A 540 1.96 -21.08 -22.22
CA GLU A 540 2.71 -22.34 -22.42
C GLU A 540 3.76 -22.20 -23.53
N LEU A 541 3.51 -21.39 -24.55
CA LEU A 541 4.48 -21.05 -25.60
C LEU A 541 5.48 -19.97 -25.17
N GLY A 542 5.34 -19.43 -23.95
CA GLY A 542 6.26 -18.45 -23.37
C GLY A 542 5.86 -17.00 -23.58
N ALA A 543 4.59 -16.72 -23.91
CA ALA A 543 4.05 -15.36 -23.92
C ALA A 543 4.02 -14.79 -22.51
N THR A 544 4.20 -13.47 -22.40
CA THR A 544 4.12 -12.71 -21.15
C THR A 544 2.73 -12.09 -20.97
N TYR A 545 2.54 -11.40 -19.87
CA TYR A 545 1.28 -10.69 -19.62
C TYR A 545 0.95 -9.65 -20.70
N ASN A 546 1.98 -9.05 -21.30
CA ASN A 546 1.80 -8.05 -22.36
C ASN A 546 1.07 -8.63 -23.58
N GLU A 547 1.45 -9.84 -24.03
CA GLU A 547 0.75 -10.51 -25.14
C GLU A 547 -0.67 -10.93 -24.74
N ALA A 548 -0.87 -11.36 -23.50
CA ALA A 548 -2.18 -11.73 -23.00
C ALA A 548 -3.15 -10.53 -23.05
N VAL A 549 -2.74 -9.37 -22.58
CA VAL A 549 -3.55 -8.14 -22.63
C VAL A 549 -3.76 -7.67 -24.08
N GLU A 550 -2.69 -7.71 -24.90
CA GLU A 550 -2.78 -7.35 -26.32
C GLU A 550 -3.78 -8.25 -27.08
N PHE A 551 -3.79 -9.55 -26.76
CA PHE A 551 -4.77 -10.49 -27.33
C PHE A 551 -6.20 -10.08 -26.99
N VAL A 552 -6.52 -9.85 -25.71
CA VAL A 552 -7.88 -9.46 -25.28
C VAL A 552 -8.31 -8.15 -25.96
N ARG A 553 -7.45 -7.12 -26.00
CA ARG A 553 -7.75 -5.85 -26.67
C ARG A 553 -7.99 -5.99 -28.17
N ARG A 554 -7.20 -6.83 -28.87
CA ARG A 554 -7.40 -7.06 -30.30
C ARG A 554 -8.67 -7.85 -30.58
N ALA A 555 -8.97 -8.84 -29.74
CA ALA A 555 -10.19 -9.62 -29.84
C ALA A 555 -11.45 -8.76 -29.59
N GLU A 556 -11.39 -7.85 -28.60
CA GLU A 556 -12.44 -6.86 -28.35
C GLU A 556 -12.63 -5.92 -29.56
N LYS A 557 -11.53 -5.31 -30.03
CA LYS A 557 -11.58 -4.38 -31.17
C LYS A 557 -12.11 -5.01 -32.46
N ALA A 558 -11.86 -6.30 -32.63
CA ALA A 558 -12.33 -7.08 -33.81
C ALA A 558 -13.73 -7.69 -33.62
N ASP A 559 -14.42 -7.38 -32.51
CA ASP A 559 -15.71 -8.00 -32.14
C ASP A 559 -15.66 -9.53 -32.10
N ALA A 560 -14.48 -10.07 -31.77
CA ALA A 560 -14.26 -11.52 -31.68
C ALA A 560 -14.60 -12.09 -30.30
N LEU A 561 -14.81 -11.23 -29.26
CA LEU A 561 -15.26 -11.66 -27.95
C LEU A 561 -16.77 -11.74 -27.88
N THR A 562 -17.28 -12.80 -27.24
CA THR A 562 -18.70 -12.90 -26.87
C THR A 562 -18.96 -12.31 -25.48
N ALA A 563 -17.93 -12.31 -24.63
CA ALA A 563 -17.97 -11.73 -23.29
C ALA A 563 -17.52 -10.26 -23.31
N ALA A 564 -18.10 -9.44 -22.44
CA ALA A 564 -17.66 -8.06 -22.27
C ALA A 564 -16.24 -8.00 -21.71
N ALA A 565 -15.33 -7.24 -22.34
CA ALA A 565 -14.02 -6.95 -21.78
C ALA A 565 -14.10 -5.74 -20.83
N GLN A 566 -13.46 -5.84 -19.67
CA GLN A 566 -13.37 -4.78 -18.68
C GLN A 566 -11.91 -4.60 -18.24
N TYR A 567 -11.50 -3.35 -18.02
CA TYR A 567 -10.13 -3.01 -17.63
C TYR A 567 -10.17 -2.20 -16.36
N ASP A 568 -9.42 -2.65 -15.34
CA ASP A 568 -9.28 -1.98 -14.04
C ASP A 568 -10.62 -1.53 -13.43
N ALA A 569 -11.60 -2.43 -13.45
CA ALA A 569 -12.97 -2.19 -12.97
C ALA A 569 -13.07 -2.21 -11.44
N SER A 570 -12.13 -1.55 -10.75
CA SER A 570 -12.19 -1.39 -9.28
C SER A 570 -13.33 -0.45 -8.89
N PRO A 571 -14.05 -0.75 -7.79
CA PRO A 571 -15.09 0.12 -7.28
C PRO A 571 -14.53 1.50 -6.93
N ARG A 572 -15.30 2.54 -7.22
CA ARG A 572 -15.00 3.90 -6.81
C ARG A 572 -15.64 4.17 -5.45
N GLY A 573 -15.04 5.02 -4.64
CA GLY A 573 -15.58 5.36 -3.32
C GLY A 573 -15.26 6.80 -2.92
N LEU A 574 -16.11 7.38 -2.10
CA LEU A 574 -15.87 8.63 -1.42
C LEU A 574 -15.18 8.35 -0.08
N SER A 575 -14.45 9.30 0.47
CA SER A 575 -13.91 9.14 1.82
C SER A 575 -15.03 9.10 2.86
N VAL A 576 -14.81 8.44 4.00
CA VAL A 576 -15.77 8.41 5.12
C VAL A 576 -16.18 9.81 5.56
N GLN A 577 -15.28 10.79 5.48
CA GLN A 577 -15.55 12.18 5.81
C GLN A 577 -16.50 12.85 4.79
N GLN A 578 -16.29 12.59 3.49
CA GLN A 578 -17.21 13.06 2.45
C GLN A 578 -18.60 12.42 2.60
N LEU A 579 -18.65 11.10 2.85
CA LEU A 579 -19.91 10.40 3.11
C LEU A 579 -20.65 11.01 4.33
N ALA A 580 -19.94 11.26 5.43
CA ALA A 580 -20.52 11.88 6.62
C ALA A 580 -20.99 13.33 6.35
N GLN A 581 -20.28 14.09 5.52
CA GLN A 581 -20.67 15.45 5.12
C GLN A 581 -21.92 15.45 4.23
N ILE A 582 -22.00 14.49 3.30
CA ILE A 582 -23.19 14.36 2.43
C ILE A 582 -24.39 13.96 3.27
N ALA A 583 -24.27 12.92 4.10
CA ALA A 583 -25.34 12.48 5.00
C ALA A 583 -25.82 13.61 5.93
N GLY A 584 -24.91 14.43 6.45
CA GLY A 584 -25.25 15.59 7.28
C GLY A 584 -25.93 16.74 6.55
N SER A 585 -25.76 16.85 5.23
CA SER A 585 -26.42 17.90 4.41
C SER A 585 -27.69 17.42 3.73
N ASP A 586 -27.76 16.14 3.40
CA ASP A 586 -28.87 15.50 2.72
C ASP A 586 -28.95 14.03 3.16
N PRO A 587 -30.00 13.62 3.88
CA PRO A 587 -30.15 12.24 4.35
C PRO A 587 -30.43 11.23 3.20
N SER A 588 -30.66 11.71 1.97
CA SER A 588 -30.82 10.87 0.79
C SER A 588 -29.47 10.30 0.33
N ILE A 589 -29.40 8.98 0.15
CA ILE A 589 -28.17 8.32 -0.29
C ILE A 589 -27.93 8.48 -1.79
N GLU A 590 -28.96 8.74 -2.56
CA GLU A 590 -28.92 8.93 -4.02
C GLU A 590 -27.96 10.06 -4.42
N ARG A 591 -27.83 11.07 -3.56
CA ARG A 591 -26.88 12.16 -3.80
C ARG A 591 -25.44 11.66 -3.78
N ALA A 592 -25.08 10.80 -2.83
CA ALA A 592 -23.74 10.22 -2.76
C ALA A 592 -23.46 9.30 -3.96
N ASP A 593 -24.46 8.52 -4.38
CA ASP A 593 -24.35 7.66 -5.56
C ASP A 593 -24.11 8.48 -6.83
N LEU A 594 -24.83 9.61 -7.00
CA LEU A 594 -24.62 10.53 -8.12
C LEU A 594 -23.24 11.22 -8.08
N GLU A 595 -22.73 11.54 -6.91
CA GLU A 595 -21.38 12.13 -6.78
C GLU A 595 -20.29 11.15 -7.21
N VAL A 596 -20.39 9.87 -6.85
CA VAL A 596 -19.46 8.84 -7.30
C VAL A 596 -19.54 8.62 -8.82
N GLU A 597 -20.72 8.65 -9.40
CA GLU A 597 -20.88 8.54 -10.85
C GLU A 597 -20.26 9.73 -11.62
N ARG A 598 -20.37 10.94 -11.05
CA ARG A 598 -19.80 12.18 -11.63
C ARG A 598 -18.30 12.32 -11.40
N ALA A 599 -17.79 11.75 -10.31
CA ALA A 599 -16.39 11.87 -9.97
C ALA A 599 -15.53 11.24 -11.07
N GLY A 600 -14.59 12.01 -11.61
CA GLY A 600 -13.55 11.50 -12.49
C GLY A 600 -12.64 10.48 -11.79
N ARG A 601 -11.77 9.77 -12.53
CA ARG A 601 -10.85 8.77 -11.95
C ARG A 601 -9.87 9.35 -10.91
N GLY A 602 -9.66 10.66 -10.89
CA GLY A 602 -8.72 11.34 -9.97
C GLY A 602 -9.27 11.68 -8.59
N ASP A 603 -10.62 11.78 -8.45
CA ASP A 603 -11.28 12.30 -7.24
C ASP A 603 -11.75 11.20 -6.28
N VAL A 604 -11.51 9.94 -6.62
CA VAL A 604 -12.04 8.76 -5.93
C VAL A 604 -10.93 8.09 -5.14
N VAL A 605 -11.19 7.81 -3.87
CA VAL A 605 -10.28 7.02 -3.03
C VAL A 605 -10.23 5.59 -3.58
N PRO A 606 -9.07 5.10 -4.05
CA PRO A 606 -8.95 3.71 -4.48
C PRO A 606 -9.27 2.80 -3.30
N ALA A 607 -9.94 1.69 -3.59
CA ALA A 607 -10.14 0.66 -2.58
C ALA A 607 -8.79 0.15 -2.09
N SER A 608 -8.54 0.27 -0.80
CA SER A 608 -7.24 -0.07 -0.19
C SER A 608 -7.00 -1.57 -0.03
N TYR A 609 -7.98 -2.41 -0.40
CA TYR A 609 -7.89 -3.87 -0.30
C TYR A 609 -7.11 -4.53 -1.46
N ASP A 610 -6.72 -3.80 -2.50
CA ASP A 610 -5.86 -4.34 -3.57
C ASP A 610 -4.38 -4.27 -3.16
N LEU A 611 -4.04 -4.98 -2.09
CA LEU A 611 -2.67 -5.11 -1.60
C LEU A 611 -2.03 -6.41 -2.11
N PRO A 612 -0.69 -6.45 -2.26
CA PRO A 612 0.03 -7.69 -2.55
C PRO A 612 -0.27 -8.77 -1.50
N THR A 613 -0.59 -9.96 -1.98
CA THR A 613 -0.96 -11.10 -1.15
C THR A 613 0.27 -11.87 -0.61
N ASP A 614 0.06 -12.82 0.29
CA ASP A 614 1.15 -13.63 0.84
C ASP A 614 1.83 -14.51 -0.22
N ALA A 615 1.11 -14.97 -1.26
CA ALA A 615 1.71 -15.69 -2.39
C ALA A 615 2.69 -14.81 -3.18
N ASP A 616 2.42 -13.52 -3.31
CA ASP A 616 3.33 -12.57 -3.92
C ASP A 616 4.54 -12.27 -3.02
N ARG A 617 4.35 -12.30 -1.68
CA ARG A 617 5.40 -12.12 -0.67
C ARG A 617 6.40 -13.28 -0.63
N VAL A 618 5.93 -14.52 -0.61
CA VAL A 618 6.79 -15.73 -0.53
C VAL A 618 7.81 -15.77 -1.66
N ARG A 619 7.49 -15.24 -2.82
CA ARG A 619 8.38 -15.27 -3.98
C ARG A 619 9.46 -14.20 -3.98
N ALA A 620 9.29 -13.14 -3.21
CA ALA A 620 10.25 -12.05 -3.08
C ALA A 620 11.14 -12.16 -1.84
N GLU A 621 10.97 -13.19 -1.01
CA GLU A 621 11.94 -13.47 0.04
C GLU A 621 13.27 -13.83 -0.63
N PRO A 622 14.34 -13.03 -0.45
CA PRO A 622 15.66 -13.43 -0.89
C PRO A 622 15.98 -14.76 -0.16
N LYS A 623 16.45 -15.75 -0.91
CA LYS A 623 17.05 -16.95 -0.28
C LYS A 623 17.95 -16.45 0.83
N PRO A 624 17.86 -17.00 2.06
CA PRO A 624 18.74 -16.58 3.14
C PRO A 624 20.15 -16.62 2.59
N GLU A 625 20.82 -15.46 2.58
CA GLU A 625 22.24 -15.41 2.29
C GLU A 625 22.86 -16.41 3.26
N THR A 626 23.42 -17.49 2.74
CA THR A 626 24.31 -18.35 3.51
C THR A 626 25.36 -17.40 4.04
N GLU A 627 25.31 -17.09 5.33
CA GLU A 627 26.37 -16.32 6.00
C GLU A 627 27.69 -16.91 5.56
N PRO A 628 28.62 -16.11 5.02
CA PRO A 628 29.93 -16.61 4.72
C PRO A 628 30.48 -17.13 6.05
N ALA A 629 30.82 -18.42 6.07
CA ALA A 629 31.39 -19.06 7.24
C ALA A 629 32.53 -18.17 7.75
N LEU A 630 32.30 -17.50 8.86
CA LEU A 630 33.31 -16.73 9.57
C LEU A 630 34.44 -17.71 9.86
N ASN A 631 35.57 -17.52 9.18
CA ASN A 631 36.83 -18.21 9.45
C ASN A 631 37.10 -18.10 10.96
N ARG A 632 36.75 -19.14 11.71
CA ARG A 632 37.22 -19.32 13.06
C ARG A 632 38.74 -19.53 12.97
N ALA A 633 39.47 -18.47 13.29
CA ALA A 633 40.89 -18.60 13.53
C ALA A 633 41.12 -19.65 14.63
N PRO A 634 42.08 -20.57 14.48
CA PRO A 634 42.35 -21.58 15.48
C PRO A 634 42.88 -20.92 16.75
N GLY A 635 42.12 -21.05 17.85
CA GLY A 635 42.53 -20.61 19.17
C GLY A 635 43.83 -21.26 19.56
N ARG A 636 44.83 -20.46 19.91
CA ARG A 636 46.10 -20.90 20.51
C ARG A 636 45.80 -21.53 21.87
N LEU A 637 46.04 -22.81 21.95
CA LEU A 637 46.22 -23.55 23.20
C LEU A 637 47.48 -23.04 23.91
N PHE A 638 47.32 -22.30 25.00
CA PHE A 638 48.40 -22.13 25.97
C PHE A 638 48.32 -23.29 26.96
N GLY A 639 49.28 -24.20 26.84
CA GLY A 639 49.61 -25.12 27.89
C GLY A 639 50.39 -24.42 28.97
N THR A 640 49.94 -24.55 30.21
CA THR A 640 50.81 -24.38 31.39
C THR A 640 51.02 -25.70 32.06
N LYS A 641 52.29 -26.11 32.07
CA LYS A 641 52.79 -27.14 32.96
C LYS A 641 52.77 -26.62 34.41
N ARG A 642 52.14 -27.32 35.26
CA ARG A 642 52.64 -28.07 36.43
C ARG A 642 51.49 -28.66 37.21
#